data_8ff3de00828bfde0276e01fa7e3dd164
#
_entry.id   8ff3de00828bfde0276e01fa7e3dd164
#
_cell.length_a   1.000
_cell.length_b   1.000
_cell.length_c   1.000
_cell.angle_alpha   90.00
_cell.angle_beta   90.00
_cell.angle_gamma   90.00
#
_symmetry.space_group_name_H-M   'P 1'
#
loop_
_entity.id
_entity.type
_entity.pdbx_description
1 polymer ?
#
loop_
_entity_poly.entity_id
_entity_poly.type
_entity_poly.pdbx_seq_one_letter_code
_entity_poly.pdbx_strand_id
1 'polypeptide(L)'
;MNPSHPSPSAAPSNTTYAAGAMHQYYRDTLSQDFSFPAIGGISKDVIMHLVQTGSCDVTRLLDHLLSTPSGLGENQDKALKMLLVLICQANMALDKNNNGIQQKFPPSYAKALWEGLMKVLTLDPNDHYLTIAAQLLFRVGDIQTVLDIARQRPIIAEKHRTFQKILAMIHMMDKDYEKALPYLADLIENKLESQNSLVTLMAMSCMYKLGGLPETPMDFSTLAAEEEAAQASSTAIDWFIEPEPSRQAKPVVLIACDERYFFDHALALIYSLQETNSAEMDVHLHLYNPNPSVLWKSQQLNQALPELHITATQERIRTDATKIRVDFASRRFVAANQVLQRLNAPLIVVDADGLFRKSWTTWLGNVDLTADIIYGSSNAVPFWEEVPAGFVYLKNSTAASSYIREVARFIENNLKKSNHVWFLDQMALSACMDQVSGDAAQIWAPPASTLVDINHTADSLYWAVTTMKSGASRYDEYKKYLLEKYEGIYLGKLEDIFHYLSKSKETVRFVQVGAMDGVSYDPIHKYVKNFGWQGILIEPLPDMMQSLKSSYRDCKGLIFENIAISDKKETKTLYRVEPEVIKKHQLPDWLKGMSTFVDGKLDNYRQYVKKQPVQCYPLMSVLEKHRLPCIDVLQIDTEGFDYKVFKQLDFSKYRPSAINIEVVNLEAEEFDLLQSELLNQGYVFYRYEMDMIAVHTSLYKQAQTEA
;
A
#
# COMPACT_ATOMS: atom_id res chain seq x y z
N MET A 1 43.35 -29.54 12.33
CA MET A 1 42.27 -30.49 12.62
C MET A 1 41.14 -30.21 11.61
N ASN A 2 40.89 -31.15 10.70
CA ASN A 2 39.82 -30.98 9.71
C ASN A 2 38.46 -30.90 10.43
N PRO A 3 37.59 -29.92 10.11
CA PRO A 3 36.24 -29.91 10.64
C PRO A 3 35.50 -31.12 10.05
N SER A 4 35.10 -32.03 10.91
CA SER A 4 34.31 -33.20 10.57
C SER A 4 32.99 -32.73 9.92
N HIS A 5 32.76 -33.17 8.67
CA HIS A 5 31.44 -33.04 8.02
C HIS A 5 30.35 -33.66 8.93
N PRO A 6 29.18 -33.06 9.05
CA PRO A 6 28.08 -33.70 9.76
C PRO A 6 27.81 -35.07 9.14
N SER A 7 27.84 -36.14 9.93
CA SER A 7 27.55 -37.48 9.42
C SER A 7 26.09 -37.57 8.94
N PRO A 8 25.82 -38.28 7.82
CA PRO A 8 24.51 -38.39 7.23
C PRO A 8 23.43 -39.12 8.08
N SER A 9 23.80 -39.56 9.29
CA SER A 9 22.99 -40.50 10.08
C SER A 9 21.89 -39.90 10.96
N ALA A 10 21.77 -38.58 11.04
CA ALA A 10 20.63 -37.98 11.72
C ALA A 10 19.51 -37.65 10.72
N ALA A 11 18.72 -38.65 10.36
CA ALA A 11 17.42 -38.39 9.76
C ALA A 11 16.60 -37.50 10.71
N PRO A 12 15.94 -36.44 10.22
CA PRO A 12 15.09 -35.58 11.06
C PRO A 12 14.11 -36.47 11.82
N SER A 13 14.03 -36.26 13.15
CA SER A 13 13.02 -36.90 13.96
C SER A 13 11.65 -36.66 13.32
N ASN A 14 10.79 -37.65 13.29
CA ASN A 14 9.44 -37.62 12.66
C ASN A 14 8.46 -36.63 13.32
N THR A 15 8.91 -35.74 14.18
CA THR A 15 8.13 -34.64 14.71
C THR A 15 8.07 -33.51 13.68
N THR A 16 7.16 -33.64 12.72
CA THR A 16 6.70 -32.49 11.94
C THR A 16 6.14 -31.47 12.93
N TYR A 17 6.82 -30.37 13.13
CA TYR A 17 6.24 -29.20 13.75
C TYR A 17 4.98 -28.86 12.93
N ALA A 18 3.82 -28.96 13.56
CA ALA A 18 2.61 -28.40 12.99
C ALA A 18 2.88 -26.88 12.94
N ALA A 19 3.10 -26.36 11.75
CA ALA A 19 3.30 -24.93 11.57
C ALA A 19 2.06 -24.20 12.14
N GLY A 20 2.21 -23.60 13.31
CA GLY A 20 1.17 -22.83 13.96
C GLY A 20 0.95 -21.50 13.23
N ALA A 21 -0.11 -20.78 13.59
CA ALA A 21 -0.41 -19.45 13.03
C ALA A 21 0.78 -18.48 13.20
N MET A 22 1.52 -18.57 14.30
CA MET A 22 2.72 -17.79 14.55
C MET A 22 3.84 -18.08 13.54
N HIS A 23 4.08 -19.35 13.22
CA HIS A 23 5.04 -19.72 12.19
C HIS A 23 4.62 -19.19 10.82
N GLN A 24 3.33 -19.29 10.48
CA GLN A 24 2.81 -18.74 9.22
C GLN A 24 3.03 -17.24 9.13
N TYR A 25 2.74 -16.50 10.20
CA TYR A 25 2.99 -15.06 10.26
C TYR A 25 4.45 -14.70 9.99
N TYR A 26 5.38 -15.30 10.71
CA TYR A 26 6.81 -15.03 10.53
C TYR A 26 7.34 -15.48 9.17
N ARG A 27 6.88 -16.61 8.65
CA ARG A 27 7.21 -17.07 7.31
C ARG A 27 6.81 -16.08 6.23
N ASP A 28 5.58 -15.57 6.33
CA ASP A 28 5.02 -14.66 5.34
C ASP A 28 5.71 -13.28 5.41
N THR A 29 6.03 -12.82 6.61
CA THR A 29 6.79 -11.59 6.84
C THR A 29 8.26 -11.74 6.40
N LEU A 30 8.90 -12.87 6.70
CA LEU A 30 10.27 -13.15 6.27
C LEU A 30 10.40 -13.18 4.75
N SER A 31 9.39 -13.63 4.02
CA SER A 31 9.42 -13.66 2.56
C SER A 31 9.48 -12.27 1.92
N GLN A 32 9.05 -11.23 2.61
CA GLN A 32 9.18 -9.83 2.17
C GLN A 32 10.59 -9.28 2.42
N ASP A 33 11.29 -9.77 3.44
CA ASP A 33 12.58 -9.29 3.92
C ASP A 33 13.77 -10.14 3.43
N PHE A 34 13.55 -11.06 2.55
CA PHE A 34 14.50 -12.06 2.15
C PHE A 34 15.69 -11.44 1.39
N SER A 35 16.84 -11.27 2.03
CA SER A 35 18.05 -10.79 1.36
C SER A 35 18.98 -11.95 1.04
N PHE A 36 19.13 -12.28 -0.26
CA PHE A 36 20.20 -13.14 -0.71
C PHE A 36 21.42 -12.31 -1.11
N PRO A 37 22.64 -12.75 -0.77
CA PRO A 37 23.84 -12.21 -1.40
C PRO A 37 23.83 -12.57 -2.90
N ALA A 38 24.44 -11.73 -3.73
CA ALA A 38 24.69 -12.10 -5.11
C ALA A 38 25.55 -13.38 -5.15
N ILE A 39 25.07 -14.43 -5.80
CA ILE A 39 25.73 -15.71 -5.87
C ILE A 39 26.17 -15.95 -7.31
N GLY A 40 27.47 -16.06 -7.55
CA GLY A 40 28.00 -16.53 -8.84
C GLY A 40 27.56 -15.74 -10.08
N GLY A 41 27.47 -14.41 -10.00
CA GLY A 41 27.10 -13.55 -11.14
C GLY A 41 25.59 -13.49 -11.43
N ILE A 42 24.76 -14.22 -10.69
CA ILE A 42 23.29 -14.08 -10.75
C ILE A 42 22.90 -12.86 -9.95
N SER A 43 22.14 -11.93 -10.54
CA SER A 43 21.76 -10.72 -9.85
C SER A 43 20.87 -11.05 -8.65
N LYS A 44 21.05 -10.29 -7.55
CA LYS A 44 20.22 -10.37 -6.36
C LYS A 44 18.73 -10.27 -6.70
N ASP A 45 18.38 -9.43 -7.67
CA ASP A 45 17.01 -9.18 -8.10
C ASP A 45 16.36 -10.42 -8.73
N VAL A 46 17.13 -11.21 -9.49
CA VAL A 46 16.63 -12.47 -10.08
C VAL A 46 16.33 -13.50 -9.00
N ILE A 47 17.22 -13.63 -8.01
CA ILE A 47 17.02 -14.58 -6.89
C ILE A 47 15.83 -14.10 -6.02
N MET A 48 15.75 -12.81 -5.74
CA MET A 48 14.62 -12.25 -5.00
C MET A 48 13.30 -12.44 -5.73
N HIS A 49 13.29 -12.25 -7.05
CA HIS A 49 12.09 -12.49 -7.86
C HIS A 49 11.65 -13.95 -7.83
N LEU A 50 12.59 -14.88 -7.92
CA LEU A 50 12.33 -16.33 -7.77
C LEU A 50 11.74 -16.69 -6.41
N VAL A 51 12.19 -16.02 -5.36
CA VAL A 51 11.75 -16.30 -3.99
C VAL A 51 10.41 -15.63 -3.67
N GLN A 52 10.15 -14.44 -4.20
CA GLN A 52 8.99 -13.64 -3.84
C GLN A 52 7.76 -13.89 -4.71
N THR A 53 7.93 -14.19 -5.97
CA THR A 53 6.81 -14.06 -6.91
C THR A 53 6.15 -15.36 -7.33
N GLY A 54 6.80 -16.55 -7.21
CA GLY A 54 6.16 -17.81 -7.66
C GLY A 54 5.42 -17.75 -9.02
N SER A 55 5.22 -16.55 -9.54
CA SER A 55 4.36 -16.20 -10.68
C SER A 55 5.11 -16.00 -11.99
N CYS A 56 6.45 -16.07 -12.01
CA CYS A 56 7.16 -16.05 -13.28
C CYS A 56 7.12 -17.43 -13.92
N ASP A 57 7.32 -17.48 -15.23
CA ASP A 57 7.55 -18.73 -15.94
C ASP A 57 8.85 -19.38 -15.43
N VAL A 58 8.70 -20.07 -14.30
CA VAL A 58 9.79 -20.70 -13.54
C VAL A 58 10.57 -21.66 -14.46
N THR A 59 9.90 -22.27 -15.43
CA THR A 59 10.52 -23.17 -16.38
C THR A 59 11.51 -22.44 -17.27
N ARG A 60 11.11 -21.34 -17.90
CA ARG A 60 11.99 -20.52 -18.74
C ARG A 60 13.16 -19.92 -17.96
N LEU A 61 12.89 -19.47 -16.73
CA LEU A 61 13.93 -18.89 -15.88
C LEU A 61 14.93 -19.97 -15.45
N LEU A 62 14.48 -21.16 -15.07
CA LEU A 62 15.33 -22.29 -14.73
C LEU A 62 16.14 -22.73 -15.95
N ASP A 63 15.54 -22.84 -17.14
CA ASP A 63 16.25 -23.17 -18.37
C ASP A 63 17.35 -22.14 -18.68
N HIS A 64 17.07 -20.87 -18.52
CA HIS A 64 18.06 -19.81 -18.67
C HIS A 64 19.20 -19.93 -17.66
N LEU A 65 18.87 -20.08 -16.37
CA LEU A 65 19.87 -20.21 -15.30
C LEU A 65 20.72 -21.47 -15.44
N LEU A 66 20.13 -22.59 -15.84
CA LEU A 66 20.83 -23.87 -16.05
C LEU A 66 21.72 -23.85 -17.29
N SER A 67 21.37 -23.07 -18.30
CA SER A 67 22.15 -22.94 -19.56
C SER A 67 23.25 -21.88 -19.50
N THR A 68 23.18 -20.94 -18.52
CA THR A 68 24.14 -19.83 -18.41
C THR A 68 25.37 -20.28 -17.58
N PRO A 69 26.59 -20.09 -18.10
CA PRO A 69 27.80 -20.36 -17.31
C PRO A 69 27.90 -19.40 -16.12
N SER A 70 28.11 -19.93 -14.92
CA SER A 70 28.24 -19.10 -13.70
C SER A 70 29.64 -18.48 -13.53
N GLY A 71 30.63 -18.89 -14.29
CA GLY A 71 32.03 -18.50 -14.10
C GLY A 71 32.71 -19.14 -12.90
N LEU A 72 32.02 -20.04 -12.18
CA LEU A 72 32.50 -20.76 -11.01
C LEU A 72 33.16 -22.10 -11.40
N GLY A 73 33.89 -22.71 -10.47
CA GLY A 73 34.37 -24.07 -10.61
C GLY A 73 33.22 -25.09 -10.74
N GLU A 74 33.47 -26.25 -11.35
CA GLU A 74 32.42 -27.23 -11.68
C GLU A 74 31.53 -27.63 -10.51
N ASN A 75 32.10 -27.93 -9.34
CA ASN A 75 31.34 -28.29 -8.13
C ASN A 75 30.52 -27.13 -7.58
N GLN A 76 31.08 -25.91 -7.62
CA GLN A 76 30.39 -24.71 -7.16
C GLN A 76 29.21 -24.36 -8.08
N ASP A 77 29.39 -24.44 -9.38
CA ASP A 77 28.32 -24.21 -10.37
C ASP A 77 27.19 -25.24 -10.18
N LYS A 78 27.55 -26.51 -10.01
CA LYS A 78 26.59 -27.58 -9.76
C LYS A 78 25.83 -27.38 -8.42
N ALA A 79 26.53 -27.00 -7.36
CA ALA A 79 25.91 -26.71 -6.06
C ALA A 79 24.91 -25.55 -6.16
N LEU A 80 25.31 -24.46 -6.81
CA LEU A 80 24.48 -23.28 -7.02
C LEU A 80 23.19 -23.60 -7.81
N LYS A 81 23.34 -24.31 -8.93
CA LYS A 81 22.20 -24.72 -9.76
C LYS A 81 21.23 -25.63 -9.03
N MET A 82 21.74 -26.60 -8.27
CA MET A 82 20.91 -27.43 -7.40
C MET A 82 20.16 -26.62 -6.36
N LEU A 83 20.83 -25.67 -5.71
CA LEU A 83 20.22 -24.81 -4.70
C LEU A 83 19.08 -23.97 -5.30
N LEU A 84 19.28 -23.40 -6.48
CA LEU A 84 18.24 -22.63 -7.19
C LEU A 84 17.01 -23.49 -7.51
N VAL A 85 17.21 -24.73 -7.94
CA VAL A 85 16.12 -25.69 -8.18
C VAL A 85 15.36 -25.98 -6.88
N LEU A 86 16.06 -26.19 -5.76
CA LEU A 86 15.43 -26.42 -4.45
C LEU A 86 14.64 -25.22 -3.97
N ILE A 87 15.14 -24.00 -4.14
CA ILE A 87 14.44 -22.76 -3.84
C ILE A 87 13.14 -22.67 -4.65
N CYS A 88 13.20 -22.88 -5.95
CA CYS A 88 12.02 -22.85 -6.82
C CYS A 88 10.99 -23.89 -6.42
N GLN A 89 11.42 -25.12 -6.17
CA GLN A 89 10.52 -26.20 -5.75
C GLN A 89 9.85 -25.90 -4.39
N ALA A 90 10.60 -25.37 -3.42
CA ALA A 90 10.06 -24.97 -2.13
C ALA A 90 9.00 -23.86 -2.27
N ASN A 91 9.25 -22.86 -3.11
CA ASN A 91 8.30 -21.79 -3.36
C ASN A 91 7.04 -22.27 -4.09
N MET A 92 7.18 -23.10 -5.13
CA MET A 92 6.03 -23.67 -5.83
C MET A 92 5.16 -24.54 -4.91
N ALA A 93 5.75 -25.26 -3.98
CA ALA A 93 5.02 -26.04 -3.01
C ALA A 93 4.28 -25.15 -2.00
N LEU A 94 4.84 -24.01 -1.63
CA LEU A 94 4.20 -23.00 -0.79
C LEU A 94 3.03 -22.30 -1.49
N ASP A 95 3.21 -21.93 -2.77
CA ASP A 95 2.19 -21.18 -3.53
C ASP A 95 0.95 -22.02 -3.90
N LYS A 96 1.12 -23.27 -4.26
CA LYS A 96 0.01 -24.15 -4.67
C LYS A 96 -1.08 -24.30 -3.62
N ASN A 97 -0.76 -23.95 -2.42
CA ASN A 97 -1.62 -24.17 -1.28
C ASN A 97 -2.04 -22.85 -0.60
N ASN A 98 -1.85 -21.71 -1.20
CA ASN A 98 -2.01 -20.36 -0.61
C ASN A 98 -3.48 -19.96 -0.35
N ASN A 99 -4.34 -20.91 -0.02
CA ASN A 99 -5.72 -20.66 0.38
C ASN A 99 -5.89 -20.29 1.87
N GLY A 100 -4.84 -19.75 2.50
CA GLY A 100 -4.92 -19.14 3.82
C GLY A 100 -5.10 -20.11 5.01
N ILE A 101 -5.01 -21.42 4.80
CA ILE A 101 -5.18 -22.42 5.84
C ILE A 101 -3.86 -23.14 6.10
N GLN A 102 -3.55 -23.34 7.37
CA GLN A 102 -2.38 -24.04 7.91
C GLN A 102 -1.93 -25.20 7.03
N GLN A 103 -0.75 -25.03 6.39
CA GLN A 103 -0.25 -26.09 5.55
C GLN A 103 0.75 -26.95 6.29
N LYS A 104 0.45 -28.19 6.32
CA LYS A 104 1.42 -29.24 6.66
C LYS A 104 2.10 -29.67 5.37
N PHE A 105 3.37 -29.37 5.22
CA PHE A 105 4.19 -30.01 4.20
C PHE A 105 4.21 -31.52 4.46
N PRO A 106 4.03 -32.35 3.41
CA PRO A 106 4.19 -33.80 3.58
C PRO A 106 5.59 -34.08 4.14
N PRO A 107 5.73 -34.98 5.12
CA PRO A 107 7.06 -35.34 5.67
C PRO A 107 8.04 -35.82 4.61
N SER A 108 7.54 -36.45 3.54
CA SER A 108 8.34 -36.85 2.37
C SER A 108 8.97 -35.69 1.64
N TYR A 109 8.31 -34.54 1.60
CA TYR A 109 8.82 -33.33 0.95
C TYR A 109 9.93 -32.67 1.78
N ALA A 110 9.74 -32.50 3.09
CA ALA A 110 10.76 -31.96 3.99
C ALA A 110 12.03 -32.84 3.95
N LYS A 111 11.88 -34.15 3.91
CA LYS A 111 12.99 -35.09 3.78
C LYS A 111 13.72 -34.91 2.43
N ALA A 112 13.00 -34.83 1.32
CA ALA A 112 13.60 -34.63 0.01
C ALA A 112 14.34 -33.30 -0.11
N LEU A 113 13.78 -32.23 0.48
CA LEU A 113 14.43 -30.92 0.55
C LEU A 113 15.72 -31.00 1.36
N TRP A 114 15.68 -31.65 2.53
CA TRP A 114 16.87 -31.84 3.37
C TRP A 114 17.98 -32.64 2.63
N GLU A 115 17.64 -33.76 2.01
CA GLU A 115 18.58 -34.56 1.24
C GLU A 115 19.20 -33.77 0.06
N GLY A 116 18.42 -32.95 -0.61
CA GLY A 116 18.87 -32.03 -1.65
C GLY A 116 19.86 -30.99 -1.12
N LEU A 117 19.52 -30.34 -0.01
CA LEU A 117 20.40 -29.37 0.66
C LEU A 117 21.72 -30.00 1.11
N MET A 118 21.69 -31.20 1.67
CA MET A 118 22.93 -31.92 2.06
C MET A 118 23.84 -32.23 0.86
N LYS A 119 23.28 -32.54 -0.30
CA LYS A 119 24.08 -32.73 -1.53
C LYS A 119 24.71 -31.41 -1.98
N VAL A 120 23.98 -30.28 -1.92
CA VAL A 120 24.52 -28.95 -2.22
C VAL A 120 25.71 -28.64 -1.31
N LEU A 121 25.59 -28.83 0.00
CA LEU A 121 26.63 -28.58 0.99
C LEU A 121 27.82 -29.53 0.86
N THR A 122 27.62 -30.72 0.32
CA THR A 122 28.70 -31.68 0.02
C THR A 122 29.53 -31.22 -1.18
N LEU A 123 28.88 -30.60 -2.17
CA LEU A 123 29.55 -30.06 -3.36
C LEU A 123 30.31 -28.78 -3.09
N ASP A 124 29.71 -27.90 -2.28
CA ASP A 124 30.31 -26.61 -1.87
C ASP A 124 29.88 -26.28 -0.43
N PRO A 125 30.75 -26.45 0.57
CA PRO A 125 30.49 -26.19 1.99
C PRO A 125 30.52 -24.68 2.29
N ASN A 126 29.74 -23.89 1.58
CA ASN A 126 29.67 -22.46 1.70
C ASN A 126 28.68 -22.05 2.82
N ASP A 127 29.12 -21.19 3.74
CA ASP A 127 28.29 -20.73 4.86
C ASP A 127 27.03 -19.98 4.41
N HIS A 128 27.06 -19.30 3.26
CA HIS A 128 25.87 -18.68 2.68
C HIS A 128 24.80 -19.70 2.29
N TYR A 129 25.20 -20.88 1.80
CA TYR A 129 24.26 -21.96 1.46
C TYR A 129 23.59 -22.52 2.71
N LEU A 130 24.31 -22.59 3.84
CA LEU A 130 23.71 -22.96 5.14
C LEU A 130 22.65 -21.97 5.59
N THR A 131 22.89 -20.68 5.39
CA THR A 131 21.89 -19.63 5.69
C THR A 131 20.66 -19.79 4.82
N ILE A 132 20.82 -20.03 3.51
CA ILE A 132 19.71 -20.28 2.59
C ILE A 132 18.99 -21.58 2.96
N ALA A 133 19.74 -22.64 3.31
CA ALA A 133 19.16 -23.90 3.78
C ALA A 133 18.28 -23.68 5.02
N ALA A 134 18.78 -22.94 6.00
CA ALA A 134 18.02 -22.60 7.21
C ALA A 134 16.73 -21.81 6.90
N GLN A 135 16.77 -20.88 5.95
CA GLN A 135 15.57 -20.17 5.50
C GLN A 135 14.54 -21.10 4.86
N LEU A 136 14.97 -22.00 3.97
CA LEU A 136 14.07 -22.95 3.32
C LEU A 136 13.46 -23.92 4.34
N LEU A 137 14.27 -24.42 5.27
CA LEU A 137 13.84 -25.30 6.35
C LEU A 137 12.84 -24.59 7.28
N PHE A 138 13.12 -23.36 7.67
CA PHE A 138 12.17 -22.55 8.44
C PHE A 138 10.86 -22.35 7.68
N ARG A 139 10.91 -22.02 6.40
CA ARG A 139 9.69 -21.82 5.58
C ARG A 139 8.83 -23.08 5.47
N VAL A 140 9.42 -24.26 5.39
CA VAL A 140 8.68 -25.53 5.36
C VAL A 140 8.32 -26.08 6.75
N GLY A 141 8.71 -25.36 7.83
CA GLY A 141 8.37 -25.72 9.21
C GLY A 141 9.31 -26.72 9.87
N ASP A 142 10.45 -27.03 9.28
CA ASP A 142 11.47 -27.91 9.91
C ASP A 142 12.38 -27.11 10.86
N ILE A 143 11.77 -26.62 11.93
CA ILE A 143 12.43 -25.79 12.96
C ILE A 143 13.57 -26.53 13.66
N GLN A 144 13.36 -27.84 13.92
CA GLN A 144 14.36 -28.64 14.64
C GLN A 144 15.69 -28.70 13.87
N THR A 145 15.65 -28.92 12.57
CA THR A 145 16.86 -28.95 11.74
C THR A 145 17.56 -27.59 11.70
N VAL A 146 16.81 -26.49 11.70
CA VAL A 146 17.39 -25.12 11.80
C VAL A 146 18.15 -24.96 13.11
N LEU A 147 17.57 -25.37 14.24
CA LEU A 147 18.23 -25.32 15.56
C LEU A 147 19.46 -26.23 15.62
N ASP A 148 19.42 -27.39 14.97
CA ASP A 148 20.56 -28.31 14.92
C ASP A 148 21.71 -27.72 14.09
N ILE A 149 21.43 -27.02 13.01
CA ILE A 149 22.45 -26.26 12.24
C ILE A 149 23.08 -25.19 13.14
N ALA A 150 22.29 -24.45 13.90
CA ALA A 150 22.79 -23.42 14.82
C ALA A 150 23.71 -24.00 15.88
N ARG A 151 23.34 -25.13 16.48
CA ARG A 151 24.17 -25.81 17.49
C ARG A 151 25.50 -26.34 16.93
N GLN A 152 25.46 -26.89 15.70
CA GLN A 152 26.66 -27.46 15.06
C GLN A 152 27.59 -26.40 14.48
N ARG A 153 27.07 -25.23 14.14
CA ARG A 153 27.78 -24.13 13.48
C ARG A 153 27.49 -22.78 14.14
N PRO A 154 27.83 -22.58 15.41
CA PRO A 154 27.51 -21.35 16.15
C PRO A 154 28.06 -20.08 15.48
N ILE A 155 29.22 -20.17 14.83
CA ILE A 155 29.84 -19.03 14.10
C ILE A 155 28.94 -18.50 12.99
N ILE A 156 28.11 -19.35 12.36
CA ILE A 156 27.15 -18.90 11.33
C ILE A 156 26.06 -18.07 11.97
N ALA A 157 25.55 -18.52 13.11
CA ALA A 157 24.54 -17.77 13.87
C ALA A 157 25.02 -16.38 14.30
N GLU A 158 26.34 -16.25 14.60
CA GLU A 158 26.95 -14.98 15.01
C GLU A 158 27.21 -14.04 13.81
N LYS A 159 27.51 -14.57 12.62
CA LYS A 159 27.97 -13.76 11.47
C LYS A 159 26.89 -13.43 10.45
N HIS A 160 25.85 -14.25 10.35
CA HIS A 160 24.83 -14.12 9.29
C HIS A 160 23.51 -13.59 9.82
N ARG A 161 23.23 -12.32 9.56
CA ARG A 161 22.03 -11.59 10.03
C ARG A 161 20.71 -12.29 9.73
N THR A 162 20.57 -12.85 8.52
CA THR A 162 19.35 -13.59 8.17
C THR A 162 19.15 -14.81 9.05
N PHE A 163 20.26 -15.49 9.43
CA PHE A 163 20.18 -16.61 10.33
C PHE A 163 19.84 -16.17 11.77
N GLN A 164 20.41 -15.06 12.23
CA GLN A 164 20.03 -14.44 13.51
C GLN A 164 18.55 -14.08 13.56
N LYS A 165 18.00 -13.50 12.48
CA LYS A 165 16.54 -13.21 12.38
C LYS A 165 15.72 -14.49 12.54
N ILE A 166 16.10 -15.56 11.85
CA ILE A 166 15.37 -16.84 11.94
C ILE A 166 15.42 -17.40 13.36
N LEU A 167 16.57 -17.37 14.02
CA LEU A 167 16.68 -17.83 15.40
C LEU A 167 15.86 -16.96 16.35
N ALA A 168 15.90 -15.64 16.19
CA ALA A 168 15.04 -14.74 16.94
C ALA A 168 13.56 -15.08 16.76
N MET A 169 13.11 -15.27 15.51
CA MET A 169 11.71 -15.66 15.21
C MET A 169 11.32 -16.98 15.87
N ILE A 170 12.20 -17.98 15.85
CA ILE A 170 11.94 -19.28 16.51
C ILE A 170 11.73 -19.09 18.02
N HIS A 171 12.60 -18.33 18.67
CA HIS A 171 12.45 -18.06 20.10
C HIS A 171 11.23 -17.17 20.41
N MET A 172 10.89 -16.23 19.52
CA MET A 172 9.66 -15.45 19.66
C MET A 172 8.40 -16.32 19.54
N MET A 173 8.41 -17.34 18.66
CA MET A 173 7.30 -18.30 18.53
C MET A 173 7.08 -19.09 19.82
N ASP A 174 8.16 -19.43 20.51
CA ASP A 174 8.13 -20.14 21.79
C ASP A 174 7.90 -19.20 22.99
N LYS A 175 7.77 -17.89 22.77
CA LYS A 175 7.74 -16.83 23.80
C LYS A 175 8.97 -16.85 24.72
N ASP A 176 10.09 -17.38 24.23
CA ASP A 176 11.38 -17.43 24.93
C ASP A 176 12.17 -16.13 24.66
N TYR A 177 11.67 -15.06 25.26
CA TYR A 177 12.18 -13.70 25.02
C TYR A 177 13.63 -13.52 25.48
N GLU A 178 14.05 -14.24 26.52
CA GLU A 178 15.43 -14.20 27.02
C GLU A 178 16.43 -14.73 25.97
N LYS A 179 16.08 -15.77 25.23
CA LYS A 179 16.91 -16.30 24.16
C LYS A 179 16.79 -15.52 22.84
N ALA A 180 15.66 -14.90 22.59
CA ALA A 180 15.47 -14.06 21.40
C ALA A 180 16.28 -12.75 21.47
N LEU A 181 16.34 -12.13 22.67
CA LEU A 181 16.89 -10.80 22.87
C LEU A 181 18.36 -10.63 22.42
N PRO A 182 19.31 -11.56 22.70
CA PRO A 182 20.68 -11.40 22.22
C PRO A 182 20.81 -11.28 20.70
N TYR A 183 20.07 -12.10 19.93
CA TYR A 183 20.09 -12.01 18.47
C TYR A 183 19.48 -10.68 17.97
N LEU A 184 18.43 -10.21 18.63
CA LEU A 184 17.77 -8.96 18.28
C LEU A 184 18.61 -7.74 18.63
N ALA A 185 19.36 -7.78 19.73
CA ALA A 185 20.28 -6.70 20.11
C ALA A 185 21.36 -6.51 19.04
N ASP A 186 22.02 -7.59 18.60
CA ASP A 186 23.02 -7.55 17.53
C ASP A 186 22.43 -7.01 16.21
N LEU A 187 21.18 -7.38 15.89
CA LEU A 187 20.49 -6.91 14.68
C LEU A 187 20.16 -5.41 14.76
N ILE A 188 19.71 -4.91 15.90
CA ILE A 188 19.38 -3.48 16.12
C ILE A 188 20.63 -2.59 16.06
N GLU A 189 21.77 -3.03 16.57
CA GLU A 189 23.04 -2.29 16.47
C GLU A 189 23.49 -2.09 15.02
N ASN A 190 22.99 -2.90 14.11
CA ASN A 190 23.31 -2.80 12.70
C ASN A 190 22.42 -1.78 11.99
N LYS A 191 23.02 -0.77 11.33
CA LYS A 191 22.31 0.34 10.67
C LYS A 191 21.28 -0.11 9.63
N LEU A 192 21.49 -1.23 8.93
CA LEU A 192 20.55 -1.73 7.92
C LEU A 192 19.35 -2.42 8.58
N GLU A 193 19.59 -3.18 9.62
CA GLU A 193 18.55 -3.95 10.30
C GLU A 193 17.78 -3.13 11.34
N SER A 194 18.37 -2.06 11.87
CA SER A 194 17.66 -1.14 12.77
C SER A 194 16.50 -0.39 12.08
N GLN A 195 16.48 -0.36 10.74
CA GLN A 195 15.37 0.19 9.94
C GLN A 195 14.34 -0.88 9.55
N ASN A 196 14.60 -2.15 9.88
CA ASN A 196 13.68 -3.24 9.62
C ASN A 196 12.58 -3.26 10.68
N SER A 197 11.35 -2.97 10.28
CA SER A 197 10.21 -2.89 11.20
C SER A 197 10.00 -4.20 11.98
N LEU A 198 10.16 -5.37 11.36
CA LEU A 198 9.99 -6.65 12.03
C LEU A 198 11.03 -6.86 13.15
N VAL A 199 12.30 -6.58 12.88
CA VAL A 199 13.38 -6.67 13.89
C VAL A 199 13.10 -5.72 15.04
N THR A 200 12.70 -4.49 14.73
CA THR A 200 12.33 -3.49 15.73
C THR A 200 11.15 -3.96 16.59
N LEU A 201 10.09 -4.46 16.00
CA LEU A 201 8.90 -4.95 16.72
C LEU A 201 9.24 -6.14 17.63
N MET A 202 10.02 -7.10 17.13
CA MET A 202 10.47 -8.23 17.94
C MET A 202 11.33 -7.77 19.12
N ALA A 203 12.32 -6.89 18.89
CA ALA A 203 13.20 -6.42 19.93
C ALA A 203 12.45 -5.62 21.01
N MET A 204 11.59 -4.69 20.60
CA MET A 204 10.77 -3.91 21.53
C MET A 204 9.81 -4.79 22.34
N SER A 205 9.20 -5.78 21.70
CA SER A 205 8.34 -6.75 22.37
C SER A 205 9.11 -7.59 23.40
N CYS A 206 10.31 -8.07 23.05
CA CYS A 206 11.18 -8.79 23.99
C CYS A 206 11.52 -7.95 25.22
N MET A 207 12.03 -6.74 25.01
CA MET A 207 12.42 -5.83 26.08
C MET A 207 11.23 -5.51 26.99
N TYR A 208 10.06 -5.24 26.39
CA TYR A 208 8.85 -4.98 27.15
C TYR A 208 8.37 -6.20 27.94
N LYS A 209 8.28 -7.38 27.34
CA LYS A 209 7.82 -8.61 28.00
C LYS A 209 8.80 -9.12 29.07
N LEU A 210 10.06 -8.69 29.03
CA LEU A 210 11.06 -8.92 30.10
C LEU A 210 11.01 -7.86 31.21
N GLY A 211 10.00 -6.98 31.19
CA GLY A 211 9.77 -5.98 32.24
C GLY A 211 10.51 -4.66 32.06
N GLY A 212 11.09 -4.41 30.88
CA GLY A 212 11.73 -3.14 30.54
C GLY A 212 10.77 -2.15 29.91
N LEU A 213 11.18 -0.89 29.86
CA LEU A 213 10.50 0.18 29.12
C LEU A 213 11.49 0.79 28.13
N PRO A 214 11.71 0.16 26.97
CA PRO A 214 12.65 0.66 25.96
C PRO A 214 12.21 2.04 25.48
N GLU A 215 13.19 2.89 25.11
CA GLU A 215 12.95 4.24 24.62
C GLU A 215 13.33 4.41 23.14
N THR A 216 14.16 3.53 22.60
CA THR A 216 14.63 3.56 21.21
C THR A 216 14.71 2.15 20.64
N PRO A 217 14.36 1.92 19.37
CA PRO A 217 13.79 2.87 18.39
C PRO A 217 12.28 3.13 18.52
N MET A 218 11.62 2.59 19.56
CA MET A 218 10.23 2.87 19.95
C MET A 218 10.20 3.12 21.45
N ASP A 219 9.53 4.19 21.87
CA ASP A 219 9.52 4.67 23.25
C ASP A 219 8.29 4.19 24.02
N PHE A 220 8.53 3.41 25.08
CA PHE A 220 7.53 2.88 26.00
C PHE A 220 7.45 3.67 27.32
N SER A 221 8.25 4.73 27.51
CA SER A 221 8.33 5.48 28.78
C SER A 221 6.99 6.08 29.22
N THR A 222 6.09 6.34 28.28
CA THR A 222 4.74 6.83 28.59
C THR A 222 3.91 5.85 29.43
N LEU A 223 4.19 4.54 29.38
CA LEU A 223 3.46 3.54 30.15
C LEU A 223 3.73 3.61 31.66
N ALA A 224 4.85 4.22 32.08
CA ALA A 224 5.22 4.41 33.49
C ALA A 224 4.85 5.79 34.06
N ALA A 225 4.44 6.75 33.22
CA ALA A 225 4.17 8.11 33.64
C ALA A 225 2.79 8.24 34.31
N GLU A 226 2.75 8.83 35.52
CA GLU A 226 1.51 9.12 36.20
C GLU A 226 0.59 10.08 35.40
N GLU A 227 -0.73 9.91 35.52
CA GLU A 227 -1.74 10.64 34.73
C GLU A 227 -1.61 12.19 34.84
N GLU A 228 -1.14 12.72 35.96
CA GLU A 228 -1.04 14.17 36.22
C GLU A 228 0.04 14.88 35.37
N ALA A 229 1.05 14.14 34.85
CA ALA A 229 2.11 14.69 34.01
C ALA A 229 1.72 14.86 32.52
N ALA A 230 0.58 14.37 32.13
CA ALA A 230 0.11 14.40 30.75
C ALA A 230 -0.62 15.70 30.43
N GLN A 231 0.12 16.79 30.17
CA GLN A 231 -0.45 17.94 29.48
C GLN A 231 -1.03 17.47 28.16
N ALA A 232 -2.32 17.73 27.98
CA ALA A 232 -3.03 17.50 26.74
C ALA A 232 -2.34 18.27 25.59
N SER A 233 -1.48 17.61 24.85
CA SER A 233 -0.79 18.15 23.68
C SER A 233 -1.26 17.42 22.44
N SER A 234 -2.55 17.21 22.30
CA SER A 234 -3.07 16.79 21.00
C SER A 234 -3.21 18.02 20.11
N THR A 235 -2.68 17.95 18.91
CA THR A 235 -3.02 18.88 17.85
C THR A 235 -4.55 18.85 17.74
N ALA A 236 -5.22 19.98 17.95
CA ALA A 236 -6.67 20.03 17.83
C ALA A 236 -7.08 19.66 16.40
N ILE A 237 -8.05 18.76 16.28
CA ILE A 237 -8.66 18.41 15.00
C ILE A 237 -9.71 19.45 14.64
N ASP A 238 -9.78 19.82 13.35
CA ASP A 238 -10.74 20.82 12.86
C ASP A 238 -12.04 20.14 12.42
N TRP A 239 -13.15 20.52 13.04
CA TRP A 239 -14.48 20.05 12.65
C TRP A 239 -15.02 20.88 11.49
N PHE A 240 -15.50 20.25 10.42
CA PHE A 240 -16.14 20.92 9.30
C PHE A 240 -17.54 20.37 8.98
N ILE A 241 -17.90 19.19 9.55
CA ILE A 241 -19.28 18.72 9.67
C ILE A 241 -19.50 18.40 11.13
N GLU A 242 -20.23 19.27 11.80
CA GLU A 242 -20.46 19.21 13.26
C GLU A 242 -21.54 18.18 13.62
N PRO A 243 -21.47 17.56 14.82
CA PRO A 243 -22.52 16.68 15.31
C PRO A 243 -23.80 17.44 15.66
N GLU A 244 -24.95 16.83 15.40
CA GLU A 244 -26.26 17.39 15.78
C GLU A 244 -26.51 17.14 17.27
N PRO A 245 -26.78 18.20 18.10
CA PRO A 245 -26.86 18.05 19.55
C PRO A 245 -28.04 17.22 20.10
N SER A 246 -29.07 16.97 19.29
CA SER A 246 -30.33 16.37 19.74
C SER A 246 -30.51 14.90 19.30
N ARG A 247 -29.53 14.29 18.64
CA ARG A 247 -29.67 12.94 18.09
C ARG A 247 -29.42 11.86 19.13
N GLN A 248 -30.20 10.77 19.05
CA GLN A 248 -29.95 9.59 19.87
C GLN A 248 -28.59 8.99 19.51
N ALA A 249 -27.74 8.77 20.53
CA ALA A 249 -26.40 8.24 20.33
C ALA A 249 -26.42 6.81 19.79
N LYS A 250 -25.95 6.63 18.57
CA LYS A 250 -25.65 5.33 17.95
C LYS A 250 -24.13 5.10 18.01
N PRO A 251 -23.64 3.86 17.92
CA PRO A 251 -22.23 3.63 17.65
C PRO A 251 -21.77 4.36 16.39
N VAL A 252 -20.62 5.03 16.48
CA VAL A 252 -20.07 5.82 15.37
C VAL A 252 -18.87 5.09 14.79
N VAL A 253 -18.86 4.85 13.50
CA VAL A 253 -17.71 4.24 12.79
C VAL A 253 -16.76 5.36 12.38
N LEU A 254 -15.56 5.37 12.97
CA LEU A 254 -14.49 6.29 12.61
C LEU A 254 -13.68 5.73 11.45
N ILE A 255 -13.69 6.47 10.35
CA ILE A 255 -12.97 6.19 9.12
C ILE A 255 -11.93 7.29 8.92
N ALA A 256 -10.64 6.95 9.05
CA ALA A 256 -9.56 7.90 8.89
C ALA A 256 -8.80 7.62 7.57
N CYS A 257 -8.68 8.63 6.71
CA CYS A 257 -8.06 8.45 5.40
C CYS A 257 -7.54 9.77 4.79
N ASP A 258 -6.63 9.63 3.82
CA ASP A 258 -6.26 10.71 2.91
C ASP A 258 -7.20 10.77 1.69
N GLU A 259 -6.93 11.70 0.76
CA GLU A 259 -7.76 11.88 -0.44
C GLU A 259 -7.83 10.64 -1.32
N ARG A 260 -6.71 9.89 -1.45
CA ARG A 260 -6.67 8.68 -2.26
C ARG A 260 -7.50 7.56 -1.65
N TYR A 261 -7.27 7.27 -0.36
CA TYR A 261 -8.04 6.25 0.35
C TYR A 261 -9.52 6.63 0.47
N PHE A 262 -9.86 7.93 0.47
CA PHE A 262 -11.25 8.37 0.46
C PHE A 262 -11.99 7.86 -0.79
N PHE A 263 -11.43 8.09 -1.98
CA PHE A 263 -12.06 7.64 -3.23
C PHE A 263 -11.88 6.14 -3.48
N ASP A 264 -10.70 5.59 -3.15
CA ASP A 264 -10.44 4.17 -3.38
C ASP A 264 -11.22 3.26 -2.43
N HIS A 265 -11.44 3.65 -1.18
CA HIS A 265 -11.92 2.74 -0.14
C HIS A 265 -13.06 3.31 0.71
N ALA A 266 -12.90 4.49 1.32
CA ALA A 266 -13.84 5.00 2.31
C ALA A 266 -15.26 5.20 1.75
N LEU A 267 -15.42 5.60 0.50
CA LEU A 267 -16.74 5.70 -0.15
C LEU A 267 -17.46 4.35 -0.15
N ALA A 268 -16.79 3.27 -0.54
CA ALA A 268 -17.38 1.93 -0.53
C ALA A 268 -17.70 1.46 0.88
N LEU A 269 -16.85 1.78 1.87
CA LEU A 269 -17.11 1.49 3.27
C LEU A 269 -18.36 2.21 3.78
N ILE A 270 -18.52 3.50 3.48
CA ILE A 270 -19.72 4.29 3.83
C ILE A 270 -20.96 3.66 3.20
N TYR A 271 -20.90 3.29 1.91
CA TYR A 271 -22.03 2.66 1.22
C TYR A 271 -22.33 1.25 1.76
N SER A 272 -21.33 0.52 2.22
CA SER A 272 -21.56 -0.76 2.90
C SER A 272 -22.31 -0.58 4.24
N LEU A 273 -22.00 0.51 4.98
CA LEU A 273 -22.74 0.90 6.18
C LEU A 273 -24.17 1.32 5.86
N GLN A 274 -24.37 2.09 4.78
CA GLN A 274 -25.71 2.45 4.30
C GLN A 274 -26.55 1.20 3.99
N GLU A 275 -25.98 0.16 3.37
CA GLU A 275 -26.67 -1.08 3.05
C GLU A 275 -27.01 -1.93 4.29
N THR A 276 -26.14 -1.94 5.27
CA THR A 276 -26.19 -2.93 6.34
C THR A 276 -26.51 -2.36 7.71
N ASN A 277 -26.18 -1.09 7.99
CA ASN A 277 -26.19 -0.50 9.32
C ASN A 277 -26.75 0.93 9.41
N SER A 278 -27.41 1.49 8.39
CA SER A 278 -27.84 2.89 8.39
C SER A 278 -28.77 3.26 9.57
N ALA A 279 -29.61 2.31 10.01
CA ALA A 279 -30.44 2.50 11.19
C ALA A 279 -29.70 2.34 12.53
N GLU A 280 -28.54 1.68 12.53
CA GLU A 280 -27.86 1.21 13.73
C GLU A 280 -26.56 1.94 14.06
N MET A 281 -25.92 2.56 13.07
CA MET A 281 -24.63 3.23 13.19
C MET A 281 -24.63 4.60 12.51
N ASP A 282 -23.74 5.47 12.97
CA ASP A 282 -23.38 6.72 12.32
C ASP A 282 -21.92 6.69 11.86
N VAL A 283 -21.44 7.69 11.11
CA VAL A 283 -20.08 7.75 10.58
C VAL A 283 -19.38 9.01 11.04
N HIS A 284 -18.10 8.88 11.39
CA HIS A 284 -17.19 10.00 11.53
C HIS A 284 -16.03 9.86 10.54
N LEU A 285 -15.90 10.84 9.63
CA LEU A 285 -14.76 10.94 8.71
C LEU A 285 -13.65 11.76 9.35
N HIS A 286 -12.46 11.21 9.46
CA HIS A 286 -11.25 11.96 9.83
C HIS A 286 -10.31 12.03 8.63
N LEU A 287 -10.14 13.23 8.06
CA LEU A 287 -9.46 13.42 6.78
C LEU A 287 -8.07 14.01 6.96
N TYR A 288 -7.06 13.30 6.46
CA TYR A 288 -5.68 13.78 6.41
C TYR A 288 -5.42 14.56 5.13
N ASN A 289 -4.95 15.80 5.28
CA ASN A 289 -4.58 16.66 4.15
C ASN A 289 -5.65 16.71 3.03
N PRO A 290 -6.96 16.82 3.35
CA PRO A 290 -7.98 16.74 2.32
C PRO A 290 -7.85 17.88 1.31
N ASN A 291 -8.08 17.56 0.04
CA ASN A 291 -8.27 18.54 -1.01
C ASN A 291 -9.72 19.08 -1.00
N PRO A 292 -10.01 20.19 -1.70
CA PRO A 292 -11.35 20.76 -1.75
C PRO A 292 -12.43 19.80 -2.27
N SER A 293 -12.08 18.88 -3.17
CA SER A 293 -13.00 17.90 -3.75
C SER A 293 -13.47 16.87 -2.70
N VAL A 294 -12.58 16.41 -1.83
CA VAL A 294 -12.92 15.49 -0.73
C VAL A 294 -13.84 16.18 0.28
N LEU A 295 -13.53 17.42 0.64
CA LEU A 295 -14.37 18.19 1.57
C LEU A 295 -15.79 18.40 1.00
N TRP A 296 -15.88 18.80 -0.27
CA TRP A 296 -17.14 18.94 -0.96
C TRP A 296 -17.92 17.62 -1.03
N LYS A 297 -17.25 16.52 -1.42
CA LYS A 297 -17.89 15.19 -1.51
C LYS A 297 -18.38 14.70 -0.15
N SER A 298 -17.64 14.93 0.92
CA SER A 298 -18.06 14.57 2.29
C SER A 298 -19.34 15.28 2.69
N GLN A 299 -19.49 16.57 2.35
CA GLN A 299 -20.73 17.32 2.58
C GLN A 299 -21.91 16.79 1.73
N GLN A 300 -21.65 16.40 0.47
CA GLN A 300 -22.67 15.81 -0.39
C GLN A 300 -23.15 14.46 0.14
N LEU A 301 -22.24 13.62 0.66
CA LEU A 301 -22.60 12.34 1.27
C LEU A 301 -23.52 12.52 2.49
N ASN A 302 -23.22 13.49 3.36
CA ASN A 302 -24.06 13.78 4.52
C ASN A 302 -25.49 14.20 4.11
N GLN A 303 -25.64 14.90 2.99
CA GLN A 303 -26.96 15.28 2.45
C GLN A 303 -27.67 14.11 1.76
N ALA A 304 -26.93 13.27 1.03
CA ALA A 304 -27.47 12.17 0.24
C ALA A 304 -27.86 10.94 1.08
N LEU A 305 -27.26 10.79 2.28
CA LEU A 305 -27.44 9.62 3.16
C LEU A 305 -27.99 10.06 4.53
N PRO A 306 -29.21 10.61 4.59
CA PRO A 306 -29.74 11.22 5.83
C PRO A 306 -29.97 10.23 6.98
N GLU A 307 -30.10 8.94 6.70
CA GLU A 307 -30.22 7.90 7.73
C GLU A 307 -28.88 7.61 8.41
N LEU A 308 -27.80 7.70 7.63
CA LEU A 308 -26.42 7.53 8.08
C LEU A 308 -25.82 8.91 8.36
N HIS A 309 -25.98 9.40 9.58
CA HIS A 309 -25.44 10.72 9.94
C HIS A 309 -23.91 10.74 9.84
N ILE A 310 -23.38 11.64 9.03
CA ILE A 310 -21.95 11.77 8.80
C ILE A 310 -21.44 13.04 9.47
N THR A 311 -20.54 12.90 10.42
CA THR A 311 -19.73 13.99 10.98
C THR A 311 -18.34 13.95 10.39
N ALA A 312 -17.61 15.07 10.39
CA ALA A 312 -16.28 15.06 9.80
C ALA A 312 -15.30 16.06 10.43
N THR A 313 -14.06 15.60 10.55
CA THR A 313 -12.90 16.40 10.96
C THR A 313 -11.78 16.34 9.95
N GLN A 314 -10.88 17.31 9.99
CA GLN A 314 -9.67 17.32 9.18
C GLN A 314 -8.43 17.60 10.00
N GLU A 315 -7.29 17.09 9.54
CA GLU A 315 -5.97 17.35 10.11
C GLU A 315 -4.96 17.63 9.00
N ARG A 316 -4.10 18.64 9.17
CA ARG A 316 -3.00 18.94 8.25
C ARG A 316 -1.69 18.36 8.81
N ILE A 317 -1.16 17.34 8.14
CA ILE A 317 0.06 16.64 8.53
C ILE A 317 1.17 16.98 7.55
N ARG A 318 2.31 17.41 8.11
CA ARG A 318 3.54 17.66 7.35
C ARG A 318 4.59 16.67 7.83
N THR A 319 4.87 15.67 7.03
CA THR A 319 5.87 14.65 7.31
C THR A 319 6.52 14.18 6.00
N ASP A 320 7.63 13.47 6.13
CA ASP A 320 8.33 12.88 4.99
C ASP A 320 7.45 11.81 4.31
N ALA A 321 7.47 11.75 2.98
CA ALA A 321 6.69 10.79 2.20
C ALA A 321 6.95 9.32 2.59
N THR A 322 8.15 9.00 3.10
CA THR A 322 8.50 7.66 3.57
C THR A 322 7.83 7.30 4.91
N LYS A 323 7.45 8.30 5.71
CA LYS A 323 6.89 8.17 7.06
C LYS A 323 5.36 8.34 7.09
N ILE A 324 4.79 8.99 6.08
CA ILE A 324 3.39 9.42 6.04
C ILE A 324 2.40 8.27 6.26
N ARG A 325 2.73 7.06 5.80
CA ARG A 325 1.86 5.89 5.99
C ARG A 325 1.74 5.48 7.45
N VAL A 326 2.83 5.57 8.22
CA VAL A 326 2.82 5.30 9.66
C VAL A 326 2.04 6.39 10.40
N ASP A 327 2.22 7.66 10.01
CA ASP A 327 1.44 8.77 10.55
C ASP A 327 -0.06 8.52 10.36
N PHE A 328 -0.53 8.28 9.15
CA PHE A 328 -1.95 8.09 8.85
C PHE A 328 -2.54 6.87 9.59
N ALA A 329 -1.84 5.73 9.56
CA ALA A 329 -2.28 4.54 10.25
C ALA A 329 -2.41 4.75 11.76
N SER A 330 -1.41 5.41 12.39
CA SER A 330 -1.37 5.56 13.84
C SER A 330 -2.25 6.70 14.35
N ARG A 331 -2.29 7.85 13.66
CA ARG A 331 -3.03 9.04 14.10
C ARG A 331 -4.54 8.85 14.18
N ARG A 332 -5.12 7.85 13.52
CA ARG A 332 -6.54 7.53 13.67
C ARG A 332 -6.94 7.27 15.14
N PHE A 333 -6.04 6.67 15.92
CA PHE A 333 -6.27 6.44 17.35
C PHE A 333 -6.08 7.71 18.19
N VAL A 334 -5.24 8.64 17.76
CA VAL A 334 -5.15 9.98 18.33
C VAL A 334 -6.44 10.76 18.08
N ALA A 335 -6.95 10.74 16.86
CA ALA A 335 -8.25 11.32 16.51
C ALA A 335 -9.39 10.63 17.27
N ALA A 336 -9.37 9.30 17.41
CA ALA A 336 -10.38 8.53 18.13
C ALA A 336 -10.54 8.99 19.59
N ASN A 337 -9.44 9.33 20.28
CA ASN A 337 -9.50 9.87 21.63
C ASN A 337 -10.30 11.19 21.69
N GLN A 338 -10.09 12.11 20.75
CA GLN A 338 -10.80 13.40 20.71
C GLN A 338 -12.25 13.24 20.26
N VAL A 339 -12.49 12.38 19.26
CA VAL A 339 -13.83 12.12 18.71
C VAL A 339 -14.72 11.42 19.74
N LEU A 340 -14.23 10.41 20.47
CA LEU A 340 -14.98 9.72 21.52
C LEU A 340 -15.48 10.70 22.59
N GLN A 341 -14.61 11.62 23.02
CA GLN A 341 -14.97 12.65 24.02
C GLN A 341 -16.02 13.64 23.50
N ARG A 342 -15.93 14.03 22.22
CA ARG A 342 -16.81 15.03 21.61
C ARG A 342 -18.20 14.49 21.28
N LEU A 343 -18.27 13.27 20.72
CA LEU A 343 -19.53 12.69 20.27
C LEU A 343 -20.37 12.09 21.40
N ASN A 344 -19.77 11.79 22.56
CA ASN A 344 -20.45 11.16 23.68
C ASN A 344 -21.24 9.88 23.28
N ALA A 345 -20.70 9.11 22.34
CA ALA A 345 -21.28 7.90 21.76
C ALA A 345 -20.21 6.80 21.68
N PRO A 346 -20.59 5.51 21.65
CA PRO A 346 -19.62 4.45 21.37
C PRO A 346 -18.92 4.68 20.04
N LEU A 347 -17.62 4.38 19.96
CA LEU A 347 -16.80 4.56 18.75
C LEU A 347 -16.27 3.22 18.25
N ILE A 348 -16.28 3.03 16.95
CA ILE A 348 -15.69 1.87 16.28
C ILE A 348 -14.61 2.41 15.34
N VAL A 349 -13.34 2.20 15.68
CA VAL A 349 -12.21 2.57 14.83
C VAL A 349 -11.94 1.44 13.86
N VAL A 350 -11.93 1.73 12.57
CA VAL A 350 -11.72 0.71 11.52
C VAL A 350 -10.64 1.14 10.51
N ASP A 351 -10.09 0.17 9.79
CA ASP A 351 -9.30 0.44 8.59
C ASP A 351 -10.23 0.95 7.47
N ALA A 352 -9.82 1.98 6.74
CA ALA A 352 -10.64 2.56 5.68
C ALA A 352 -10.86 1.63 4.48
N ASP A 353 -10.02 0.61 4.32
CA ASP A 353 -10.08 -0.40 3.26
C ASP A 353 -10.85 -1.67 3.65
N GLY A 354 -11.86 -1.53 4.48
CA GLY A 354 -12.77 -2.61 4.84
C GLY A 354 -14.22 -2.38 4.39
N LEU A 355 -15.10 -3.37 4.57
CA LEU A 355 -16.51 -3.31 4.20
C LEU A 355 -17.38 -4.02 5.25
N PHE A 356 -18.45 -3.37 5.71
CA PHE A 356 -19.45 -4.02 6.53
C PHE A 356 -20.31 -4.99 5.71
N ARG A 357 -20.60 -6.18 6.28
CA ARG A 357 -21.31 -7.27 5.62
C ARG A 357 -22.58 -7.70 6.34
N LYS A 358 -22.67 -7.42 7.62
CA LYS A 358 -23.84 -7.70 8.46
C LYS A 358 -24.26 -6.48 9.25
N SER A 359 -25.53 -6.42 9.65
CA SER A 359 -25.95 -5.45 10.65
C SER A 359 -25.34 -5.78 12.01
N TRP A 360 -25.06 -4.76 12.77
CA TRP A 360 -24.47 -4.86 14.10
C TRP A 360 -25.31 -5.73 15.04
N THR A 361 -26.62 -5.47 15.08
CA THR A 361 -27.54 -6.24 15.93
C THR A 361 -27.65 -7.69 15.49
N THR A 362 -27.64 -7.97 14.19
CA THR A 362 -27.65 -9.35 13.68
C THR A 362 -26.35 -10.08 14.05
N TRP A 363 -25.20 -9.40 14.02
CA TRP A 363 -23.93 -9.99 14.41
C TRP A 363 -23.84 -10.22 15.92
N LEU A 364 -24.29 -9.26 16.73
CA LEU A 364 -24.38 -9.43 18.19
C LEU A 364 -25.31 -10.59 18.59
N GLY A 365 -26.40 -10.83 17.85
CA GLY A 365 -27.38 -11.83 18.16
C GLY A 365 -28.02 -11.59 19.55
N ASN A 366 -27.83 -12.56 20.47
CA ASN A 366 -28.33 -12.46 21.85
C ASN A 366 -27.27 -11.99 22.86
N VAL A 367 -26.13 -11.48 22.39
CA VAL A 367 -25.07 -10.98 23.28
C VAL A 367 -25.52 -9.63 23.86
N ASP A 368 -25.61 -9.57 25.17
CA ASP A 368 -25.79 -8.29 25.87
C ASP A 368 -24.48 -7.53 25.86
N LEU A 369 -24.46 -6.39 25.19
CA LEU A 369 -23.25 -5.61 24.96
C LEU A 369 -22.87 -4.82 26.22
N THR A 370 -22.24 -5.48 27.17
CA THR A 370 -21.70 -4.86 28.39
C THR A 370 -20.25 -4.41 28.23
N ALA A 371 -19.54 -4.95 27.25
CA ALA A 371 -18.11 -4.70 27.02
C ALA A 371 -17.77 -3.23 26.83
N ASP A 372 -16.69 -2.78 27.48
CA ASP A 372 -16.10 -1.45 27.29
C ASP A 372 -15.25 -1.40 26.01
N ILE A 373 -14.55 -2.51 25.71
CA ILE A 373 -13.64 -2.62 24.56
C ILE A 373 -13.92 -3.95 23.85
N ILE A 374 -14.00 -3.89 22.48
CA ILE A 374 -14.10 -5.08 21.64
C ILE A 374 -13.05 -5.03 20.54
N TYR A 375 -12.35 -6.12 20.34
CA TYR A 375 -11.43 -6.32 19.22
C TYR A 375 -11.39 -7.79 18.81
N GLY A 376 -10.95 -8.08 17.58
CA GLY A 376 -10.84 -9.46 17.11
C GLY A 376 -9.65 -10.19 17.75
N SER A 377 -9.88 -11.33 18.41
CA SER A 377 -8.80 -12.13 18.95
C SER A 377 -8.30 -13.17 17.96
N SER A 378 -7.00 -13.40 17.96
CA SER A 378 -6.35 -14.49 17.23
C SER A 378 -5.42 -15.25 18.18
N ASN A 379 -5.48 -16.58 18.14
CA ASN A 379 -4.58 -17.39 18.93
C ASN A 379 -3.19 -17.45 18.28
N ALA A 380 -2.13 -17.45 19.09
CA ALA A 380 -0.76 -17.61 18.65
C ALA A 380 -0.33 -16.55 17.61
N VAL A 381 -0.47 -15.31 17.96
CA VAL A 381 0.04 -14.14 17.21
C VAL A 381 1.18 -13.45 17.97
N PRO A 382 2.06 -12.70 17.28
CA PRO A 382 3.05 -11.85 17.96
C PRO A 382 2.38 -10.79 18.84
N PHE A 383 3.12 -10.28 19.81
CA PHE A 383 2.60 -9.30 20.77
C PHE A 383 1.91 -8.10 20.10
N TRP A 384 2.48 -7.54 19.04
CA TRP A 384 1.89 -6.41 18.32
C TRP A 384 0.65 -6.75 17.48
N GLU A 385 0.25 -8.01 17.41
CA GLU A 385 -0.99 -8.48 16.77
C GLU A 385 -2.04 -8.94 17.81
N GLU A 386 -1.74 -8.85 19.11
CA GLU A 386 -2.67 -9.28 20.17
C GLU A 386 -3.93 -8.41 20.18
N VAL A 387 -3.79 -7.10 19.87
CA VAL A 387 -4.91 -6.19 19.64
C VAL A 387 -4.80 -5.60 18.22
N PRO A 388 -5.42 -6.25 17.21
CA PRO A 388 -5.32 -5.78 15.83
C PRO A 388 -6.07 -4.47 15.62
N ALA A 389 -5.43 -3.55 14.90
CA ALA A 389 -5.92 -2.19 14.70
C ALA A 389 -7.07 -2.07 13.68
N GLY A 390 -7.39 -3.14 12.94
CA GLY A 390 -8.38 -3.12 11.84
C GLY A 390 -9.83 -2.94 12.29
N PHE A 391 -10.13 -3.23 13.57
CA PHE A 391 -11.45 -2.99 14.18
C PHE A 391 -11.33 -2.94 15.69
N VAL A 392 -11.57 -1.78 16.28
CA VAL A 392 -11.57 -1.57 17.74
C VAL A 392 -12.83 -0.81 18.15
N TYR A 393 -13.72 -1.47 18.90
CA TYR A 393 -14.88 -0.82 19.50
C TYR A 393 -14.51 -0.28 20.88
N LEU A 394 -14.95 0.93 21.16
CA LEU A 394 -14.77 1.67 22.41
C LEU A 394 -16.13 2.16 22.89
N LYS A 395 -16.60 1.65 24.02
CA LYS A 395 -17.80 2.16 24.68
C LYS A 395 -17.54 3.58 25.18
N ASN A 396 -18.55 4.41 25.24
CA ASN A 396 -18.46 5.69 25.94
C ASN A 396 -18.46 5.47 27.47
N SER A 397 -17.34 4.97 27.99
CA SER A 397 -17.11 4.67 29.40
C SER A 397 -15.77 5.22 29.87
N THR A 398 -15.58 5.34 31.18
CA THR A 398 -14.32 5.80 31.78
C THR A 398 -13.16 4.85 31.38
N ALA A 399 -13.40 3.54 31.42
CA ALA A 399 -12.39 2.54 31.11
C ALA A 399 -11.90 2.65 29.65
N ALA A 400 -12.84 2.69 28.69
CA ALA A 400 -12.49 2.85 27.27
C ALA A 400 -11.84 4.20 26.98
N SER A 401 -12.32 5.28 27.64
CA SER A 401 -11.73 6.61 27.50
C SER A 401 -10.31 6.69 28.06
N SER A 402 -10.04 6.02 29.19
CA SER A 402 -8.68 5.93 29.72
C SER A 402 -7.77 5.14 28.78
N TYR A 403 -8.22 3.98 28.32
CA TYR A 403 -7.46 3.16 27.38
C TYR A 403 -7.06 3.91 26.10
N ILE A 404 -8.03 4.52 25.42
CA ILE A 404 -7.73 5.22 24.15
C ILE A 404 -6.86 6.47 24.36
N ARG A 405 -6.97 7.13 25.51
CA ARG A 405 -6.10 8.26 25.89
C ARG A 405 -4.64 7.80 26.03
N GLU A 406 -4.40 6.66 26.66
CA GLU A 406 -3.05 6.10 26.80
C GLU A 406 -2.48 5.66 25.44
N VAL A 407 -3.29 5.01 24.60
CA VAL A 407 -2.91 4.66 23.22
C VAL A 407 -2.53 5.92 22.44
N ALA A 408 -3.35 6.96 22.48
CA ALA A 408 -3.08 8.24 21.83
C ALA A 408 -1.77 8.87 22.32
N ARG A 409 -1.53 8.88 23.64
CA ARG A 409 -0.32 9.41 24.29
C ARG A 409 0.93 8.65 23.81
N PHE A 410 0.88 7.33 23.79
CA PHE A 410 1.98 6.48 23.31
C PHE A 410 2.32 6.81 21.86
N ILE A 411 1.32 6.86 20.98
CA ILE A 411 1.49 7.18 19.56
C ILE A 411 2.06 8.58 19.36
N GLU A 412 1.46 9.61 19.97
CA GLU A 412 1.94 11.00 19.85
C GLU A 412 3.38 11.16 20.29
N ASN A 413 3.76 10.55 21.43
CA ASN A 413 5.11 10.61 21.93
C ASN A 413 6.12 10.02 20.93
N ASN A 414 5.80 8.87 20.36
CA ASN A 414 6.65 8.22 19.36
C ASN A 414 6.75 9.04 18.06
N LEU A 415 5.64 9.55 17.55
CA LEU A 415 5.64 10.38 16.33
C LEU A 415 6.43 11.69 16.54
N LYS A 416 6.33 12.34 17.72
CA LYS A 416 7.14 13.53 18.09
C LYS A 416 8.63 13.23 18.12
N LYS A 417 9.04 12.03 18.54
CA LYS A 417 10.43 11.56 18.54
C LYS A 417 10.90 11.00 17.18
N SER A 418 10.06 11.10 16.15
CA SER A 418 10.30 10.53 14.82
C SER A 418 10.46 9.01 14.78
N ASN A 419 9.88 8.31 15.72
CA ASN A 419 9.84 6.84 15.79
C ASN A 419 8.72 6.30 14.89
N HIS A 420 8.93 6.30 13.57
CA HIS A 420 7.94 5.87 12.58
C HIS A 420 8.16 4.40 12.20
N VAL A 421 7.83 3.51 13.13
CA VAL A 421 7.89 2.06 12.93
C VAL A 421 6.54 1.58 12.44
N TRP A 422 6.51 0.78 11.36
CA TRP A 422 5.26 0.15 10.91
C TRP A 422 4.67 -0.70 12.03
N PHE A 423 3.35 -0.71 12.20
CA PHE A 423 2.64 -1.26 13.36
C PHE A 423 2.83 -0.51 14.69
N LEU A 424 3.20 0.76 14.66
CA LEU A 424 3.24 1.60 15.87
C LEU A 424 1.89 1.63 16.59
N ASP A 425 0.79 1.72 15.84
CA ASP A 425 -0.59 1.68 16.35
C ASP A 425 -0.91 0.35 17.05
N GLN A 426 -0.59 -0.78 16.43
CA GLN A 426 -0.86 -2.10 17.03
C GLN A 426 0.02 -2.35 18.26
N MET A 427 1.27 -1.90 18.23
CA MET A 427 2.14 -1.96 19.42
C MET A 427 1.56 -1.13 20.57
N ALA A 428 1.08 0.08 20.28
CA ALA A 428 0.42 0.93 21.27
C ALA A 428 -0.85 0.28 21.85
N LEU A 429 -1.71 -0.26 20.97
CA LEU A 429 -2.93 -0.94 21.39
C LEU A 429 -2.63 -2.14 22.31
N SER A 430 -1.67 -2.98 21.94
CA SER A 430 -1.31 -4.17 22.74
C SER A 430 -0.62 -3.82 24.05
N ALA A 431 0.32 -2.86 24.04
CA ALA A 431 1.04 -2.46 25.24
C ALA A 431 0.14 -1.73 26.26
N CYS A 432 -0.74 -0.85 25.76
CA CYS A 432 -1.73 -0.20 26.65
C CYS A 432 -2.80 -1.19 27.16
N MET A 433 -3.16 -2.22 26.37
CA MET A 433 -4.09 -3.26 26.81
C MET A 433 -3.53 -4.08 27.98
N ASP A 434 -2.24 -4.39 27.96
CA ASP A 434 -1.56 -5.06 29.08
C ASP A 434 -1.64 -4.25 30.41
N GLN A 435 -1.81 -2.92 30.34
CA GLN A 435 -1.96 -2.06 31.52
C GLN A 435 -3.41 -1.97 32.03
N VAL A 436 -4.38 -2.45 31.22
CA VAL A 436 -5.78 -2.46 31.65
C VAL A 436 -5.98 -3.55 32.69
N SER A 437 -6.24 -3.19 33.93
CA SER A 437 -6.55 -4.16 34.97
C SER A 437 -7.89 -4.85 34.68
N GLY A 438 -7.97 -6.19 34.82
CA GLY A 438 -9.17 -6.97 34.52
C GLY A 438 -10.44 -6.57 35.28
N ASP A 439 -10.29 -5.88 36.42
CA ASP A 439 -11.41 -5.37 37.22
C ASP A 439 -11.85 -3.98 36.78
N ALA A 440 -11.06 -3.26 35.99
CA ALA A 440 -11.30 -1.87 35.59
C ALA A 440 -12.06 -1.72 34.26
N ALA A 441 -12.03 -2.73 33.38
CA ALA A 441 -12.67 -2.71 32.06
C ALA A 441 -13.23 -4.09 31.69
N GLN A 442 -14.41 -4.09 31.07
CA GLN A 442 -14.98 -5.29 30.46
C GLN A 442 -14.49 -5.41 29.02
N ILE A 443 -13.71 -6.45 28.75
CA ILE A 443 -13.14 -6.72 27.42
C ILE A 443 -13.84 -7.92 26.81
N TRP A 444 -14.29 -7.77 25.55
CA TRP A 444 -14.78 -8.87 24.75
C TRP A 444 -13.92 -9.02 23.48
N ALA A 445 -13.27 -10.16 23.37
CA ALA A 445 -12.37 -10.46 22.26
C ALA A 445 -12.88 -11.70 21.47
N PRO A 446 -13.93 -11.57 20.63
CA PRO A 446 -14.43 -12.65 19.80
C PRO A 446 -13.36 -13.10 18.78
N PRO A 447 -13.49 -14.32 18.20
CA PRO A 447 -12.58 -14.76 17.14
C PRO A 447 -12.50 -13.73 16.00
N ALA A 448 -11.30 -13.38 15.60
CA ALA A 448 -11.07 -12.39 14.53
C ALA A 448 -11.85 -12.73 13.26
N SER A 449 -11.92 -14.02 12.89
CA SER A 449 -12.67 -14.49 11.71
C SER A 449 -14.17 -14.17 11.70
N THR A 450 -14.76 -13.87 12.85
CA THR A 450 -16.19 -13.49 12.95
C THR A 450 -16.38 -11.98 12.98
N LEU A 451 -15.40 -11.24 13.47
CA LEU A 451 -15.43 -9.79 13.58
C LEU A 451 -14.76 -9.11 12.37
N VAL A 452 -13.49 -9.42 12.13
CA VAL A 452 -12.68 -8.87 11.03
C VAL A 452 -12.16 -10.01 10.17
N ASP A 453 -12.78 -10.23 9.02
CA ASP A 453 -12.51 -11.39 8.19
C ASP A 453 -11.72 -11.02 6.94
N ILE A 454 -10.51 -11.53 6.85
CA ILE A 454 -9.63 -11.41 5.68
C ILE A 454 -9.90 -12.49 4.61
N ASN A 455 -10.74 -13.50 4.93
CA ASN A 455 -11.13 -14.56 4.01
C ASN A 455 -12.47 -14.28 3.30
N HIS A 456 -13.12 -13.17 3.67
CA HIS A 456 -14.35 -12.67 3.06
C HIS A 456 -15.49 -13.69 3.09
N THR A 457 -15.72 -14.30 4.25
CA THR A 457 -16.85 -15.23 4.46
C THR A 457 -18.17 -14.48 4.65
N ALA A 458 -19.29 -15.15 4.44
CA ALA A 458 -20.61 -14.52 4.56
C ALA A 458 -21.02 -14.24 6.02
N ASP A 459 -20.35 -14.86 6.99
CA ASP A 459 -20.78 -14.85 8.41
C ASP A 459 -20.08 -13.79 9.27
N SER A 460 -19.06 -13.13 8.74
CA SER A 460 -18.33 -12.07 9.43
C SER A 460 -19.09 -10.72 9.39
N LEU A 461 -18.82 -9.86 10.39
CA LEU A 461 -19.36 -8.50 10.45
C LEU A 461 -18.69 -7.59 9.43
N TYR A 462 -17.36 -7.63 9.38
CA TYR A 462 -16.50 -6.70 8.65
C TYR A 462 -15.46 -7.47 7.84
N TRP A 463 -15.36 -7.14 6.56
CA TRP A 463 -14.30 -7.65 5.69
C TRP A 463 -13.14 -6.67 5.64
N ALA A 464 -11.93 -7.16 5.85
CA ALA A 464 -10.71 -6.39 5.72
C ALA A 464 -9.86 -6.88 4.55
N VAL A 465 -9.01 -6.00 4.01
CA VAL A 465 -8.02 -6.33 2.98
C VAL A 465 -6.65 -6.47 3.61
N THR A 466 -5.90 -7.47 3.18
CA THR A 466 -4.46 -7.57 3.50
C THR A 466 -3.64 -7.27 2.26
N THR A 467 -2.47 -6.66 2.44
CA THR A 467 -1.53 -6.32 1.37
C THR A 467 -1.06 -7.52 0.52
N MET A 468 -1.34 -8.73 0.96
CA MET A 468 -0.87 -9.98 0.32
C MET A 468 -1.88 -10.66 -0.62
N LYS A 469 -3.08 -10.13 -0.77
CA LYS A 469 -4.10 -10.72 -1.66
C LYS A 469 -4.25 -9.88 -2.93
N SER A 470 -3.62 -10.30 -4.02
CA SER A 470 -3.89 -9.80 -5.37
C SER A 470 -4.84 -10.76 -6.09
N GLY A 471 -5.91 -10.26 -6.67
CA GLY A 471 -6.84 -11.00 -7.52
C GLY A 471 -8.29 -10.73 -7.19
N ALA A 472 -9.18 -10.94 -8.16
CA ALA A 472 -10.62 -10.74 -8.02
C ALA A 472 -11.15 -11.49 -6.79
N SER A 473 -11.32 -10.79 -5.70
CA SER A 473 -11.84 -11.32 -4.45
C SER A 473 -13.31 -10.92 -4.31
N ARG A 474 -14.04 -11.63 -3.48
CA ARG A 474 -15.42 -11.23 -3.11
C ARG A 474 -15.49 -9.80 -2.58
N TYR A 475 -14.40 -9.32 -1.98
CA TYR A 475 -14.27 -7.95 -1.52
C TYR A 475 -14.32 -6.96 -2.71
N ASP A 476 -13.51 -7.19 -3.75
CA ASP A 476 -13.45 -6.29 -4.92
C ASP A 476 -14.77 -6.27 -5.69
N GLU A 477 -15.43 -7.43 -5.82
CA GLU A 477 -16.74 -7.54 -6.44
C GLU A 477 -17.80 -6.73 -5.67
N TYR A 478 -17.81 -6.85 -4.34
CA TYR A 478 -18.77 -6.12 -3.52
C TYR A 478 -18.47 -4.62 -3.47
N LYS A 479 -17.20 -4.24 -3.36
CA LYS A 479 -16.74 -2.84 -3.45
C LYS A 479 -17.23 -2.21 -4.76
N LYS A 480 -16.98 -2.88 -5.87
CA LYS A 480 -17.42 -2.43 -7.20
C LYS A 480 -18.92 -2.29 -7.29
N TYR A 481 -19.68 -3.28 -6.82
CA TYR A 481 -21.15 -3.21 -6.78
C TYR A 481 -21.64 -1.98 -6.01
N LEU A 482 -21.08 -1.68 -4.84
CA LEU A 482 -21.47 -0.52 -4.04
C LEU A 482 -21.20 0.80 -4.77
N LEU A 483 -20.01 0.95 -5.34
CA LEU A 483 -19.65 2.17 -6.07
C LEU A 483 -20.47 2.35 -7.35
N GLU A 484 -20.72 1.30 -8.12
CA GLU A 484 -21.60 1.36 -9.29
C GLU A 484 -23.06 1.67 -8.91
N LYS A 485 -23.54 1.15 -7.77
CA LYS A 485 -24.90 1.38 -7.29
C LYS A 485 -25.11 2.84 -6.87
N TYR A 486 -24.20 3.39 -6.07
CA TYR A 486 -24.36 4.71 -5.45
C TYR A 486 -23.77 5.84 -6.29
N GLU A 487 -22.63 5.64 -6.91
CA GLU A 487 -21.95 6.65 -7.71
C GLU A 487 -22.24 6.53 -9.21
N GLY A 488 -22.61 5.36 -9.69
CA GLY A 488 -22.78 5.09 -11.13
C GLY A 488 -21.47 4.88 -11.87
N ILE A 489 -20.35 5.25 -11.30
CA ILE A 489 -19.02 5.10 -11.84
C ILE A 489 -18.04 4.70 -10.73
N TYR A 490 -17.13 3.77 -11.04
CA TYR A 490 -16.02 3.43 -10.16
C TYR A 490 -14.81 4.33 -10.46
N LEU A 491 -14.45 5.16 -9.51
CA LEU A 491 -13.30 6.06 -9.58
C LEU A 491 -12.12 5.44 -8.80
N GLY A 492 -11.57 4.34 -9.26
CA GLY A 492 -10.38 3.76 -8.63
C GLY A 492 -9.11 4.23 -9.32
N LYS A 493 -9.04 4.02 -10.62
CA LYS A 493 -7.86 4.30 -11.43
C LYS A 493 -8.27 4.97 -12.75
N LEU A 494 -7.33 5.64 -13.40
CA LEU A 494 -7.57 6.25 -14.71
C LEU A 494 -8.09 5.22 -15.72
N GLU A 495 -7.59 3.98 -15.66
CA GLU A 495 -8.05 2.90 -16.51
C GLU A 495 -9.54 2.56 -16.33
N ASP A 496 -10.05 2.62 -15.12
CA ASP A 496 -11.45 2.31 -14.84
C ASP A 496 -12.36 3.37 -15.47
N ILE A 497 -11.98 4.64 -15.37
CA ILE A 497 -12.67 5.78 -15.99
C ILE A 497 -12.65 5.64 -17.51
N PHE A 498 -11.49 5.38 -18.09
CA PHE A 498 -11.35 5.22 -19.55
C PHE A 498 -12.13 4.01 -20.07
N HIS A 499 -12.14 2.92 -19.31
CA HIS A 499 -12.92 1.74 -19.65
C HIS A 499 -14.43 2.01 -19.56
N TYR A 500 -14.88 2.75 -18.55
CA TYR A 500 -16.27 3.19 -18.43
C TYR A 500 -16.67 4.06 -19.63
N LEU A 501 -15.87 5.06 -19.98
CA LEU A 501 -16.13 5.91 -21.15
C LEU A 501 -16.17 5.11 -22.45
N SER A 502 -15.26 4.14 -22.62
CA SER A 502 -15.24 3.26 -23.81
C SER A 502 -16.48 2.39 -23.95
N LYS A 503 -17.15 2.05 -22.84
CA LYS A 503 -18.39 1.26 -22.86
C LYS A 503 -19.66 2.11 -22.96
N SER A 504 -19.63 3.31 -22.38
CA SER A 504 -20.79 4.19 -22.30
C SER A 504 -20.98 5.08 -23.54
N LYS A 505 -19.96 5.24 -24.36
CA LYS A 505 -19.97 6.10 -25.56
C LYS A 505 -19.66 5.31 -26.81
N GLU A 506 -20.36 5.60 -27.90
CA GLU A 506 -20.09 5.00 -29.21
C GLU A 506 -18.69 5.36 -29.72
N THR A 507 -18.27 6.59 -29.49
CA THR A 507 -16.94 7.08 -29.84
C THR A 507 -16.46 8.05 -28.75
N VAL A 508 -15.31 7.77 -28.17
CA VAL A 508 -14.63 8.67 -27.21
C VAL A 508 -13.71 9.61 -27.99
N ARG A 509 -13.83 10.90 -27.73
CA ARG A 509 -12.99 11.94 -28.33
C ARG A 509 -12.04 12.50 -27.31
N PHE A 510 -10.76 12.49 -27.64
CA PHE A 510 -9.71 12.95 -26.74
C PHE A 510 -8.83 14.06 -27.34
N VAL A 511 -8.21 14.81 -26.45
CA VAL A 511 -7.12 15.71 -26.75
C VAL A 511 -5.97 15.35 -25.83
N GLN A 512 -4.82 15.06 -26.42
CA GLN A 512 -3.58 14.75 -25.69
C GLN A 512 -2.51 15.77 -25.99
N VAL A 513 -2.05 16.49 -24.99
CA VAL A 513 -0.96 17.46 -25.06
C VAL A 513 0.27 16.86 -24.39
N GLY A 514 1.34 16.67 -25.16
CA GLY A 514 2.51 15.89 -24.78
C GLY A 514 2.34 14.39 -25.11
N ALA A 515 2.13 14.07 -26.41
CA ALA A 515 1.82 12.71 -26.82
C ALA A 515 3.04 11.81 -27.02
N MET A 516 4.25 12.37 -26.96
CA MET A 516 5.53 11.66 -27.11
C MET A 516 5.54 10.71 -28.30
N ASP A 517 5.90 9.42 -28.12
CA ASP A 517 5.90 8.38 -29.17
C ASP A 517 4.57 7.63 -29.30
N GLY A 518 3.60 7.96 -28.41
CA GLY A 518 2.26 7.34 -28.35
C GLY A 518 2.23 5.91 -27.83
N VAL A 519 3.28 5.45 -27.15
CA VAL A 519 3.39 4.11 -26.58
C VAL A 519 3.99 4.14 -25.18
N SER A 520 5.15 4.83 -25.04
CA SER A 520 5.88 4.90 -23.78
C SER A 520 5.15 5.79 -22.81
N TYR A 521 4.78 5.25 -21.64
CA TYR A 521 4.07 5.98 -20.58
C TYR A 521 2.73 6.59 -21.02
N ASP A 522 2.14 6.15 -22.15
CA ASP A 522 0.91 6.69 -22.70
C ASP A 522 -0.34 5.96 -22.19
N PRO A 523 -1.16 6.57 -21.32
CA PRO A 523 -2.37 5.95 -20.80
C PRO A 523 -3.46 5.78 -21.86
N ILE A 524 -3.42 6.54 -22.96
CA ILE A 524 -4.45 6.53 -24.03
C ILE A 524 -4.18 5.43 -25.06
N HIS A 525 -2.93 5.01 -25.25
CA HIS A 525 -2.52 4.10 -26.33
C HIS A 525 -3.45 2.88 -26.51
N LYS A 526 -3.67 2.14 -25.43
CA LYS A 526 -4.50 0.92 -25.47
C LYS A 526 -5.96 1.18 -25.87
N TYR A 527 -6.47 2.37 -25.57
CA TYR A 527 -7.86 2.74 -25.89
C TYR A 527 -8.02 3.16 -27.35
N VAL A 528 -7.06 3.85 -27.92
CA VAL A 528 -7.01 4.11 -29.36
C VAL A 528 -6.93 2.78 -30.15
N LYS A 529 -6.05 1.88 -29.73
CA LYS A 529 -5.84 0.59 -30.43
C LYS A 529 -7.02 -0.37 -30.30
N ASN A 530 -7.59 -0.50 -29.10
CA ASN A 530 -8.57 -1.55 -28.80
C ASN A 530 -10.01 -1.07 -28.89
N PHE A 531 -10.27 0.23 -28.69
CA PHE A 531 -11.61 0.80 -28.66
C PHE A 531 -11.85 1.87 -29.74
N GLY A 532 -10.85 2.16 -30.58
CA GLY A 532 -11.00 3.10 -31.69
C GLY A 532 -11.24 4.55 -31.25
N TRP A 533 -10.67 4.98 -30.14
CA TRP A 533 -10.74 6.37 -29.70
C TRP A 533 -10.21 7.31 -30.77
N GLN A 534 -10.84 8.47 -30.91
CA GLN A 534 -10.52 9.48 -31.93
C GLN A 534 -10.12 10.79 -31.26
N GLY A 535 -9.21 11.55 -31.86
CA GLY A 535 -8.83 12.80 -31.23
C GLY A 535 -7.62 13.49 -31.82
N ILE A 536 -7.10 14.45 -31.07
CA ILE A 536 -5.93 15.26 -31.43
C ILE A 536 -4.76 14.86 -30.53
N LEU A 537 -3.62 14.54 -31.16
CA LEU A 537 -2.37 14.26 -30.49
C LEU A 537 -1.39 15.41 -30.83
N ILE A 538 -0.92 16.07 -29.79
CA ILE A 538 -0.04 17.25 -29.88
C ILE A 538 1.33 16.88 -29.32
N GLU A 539 2.36 16.96 -30.18
CA GLU A 539 3.75 16.65 -29.82
C GLU A 539 4.70 17.61 -30.52
N PRO A 540 5.50 18.39 -29.78
CA PRO A 540 6.36 19.39 -30.39
C PRO A 540 7.60 18.84 -31.11
N LEU A 541 8.10 17.68 -30.70
CA LEU A 541 9.36 17.12 -31.19
C LEU A 541 9.14 16.35 -32.49
N PRO A 542 9.83 16.71 -33.61
CA PRO A 542 9.57 16.09 -34.91
C PRO A 542 9.90 14.58 -34.97
N ASP A 543 10.93 14.12 -34.25
CA ASP A 543 11.31 12.70 -34.16
C ASP A 543 10.26 11.91 -33.34
N MET A 544 9.77 12.46 -32.24
CA MET A 544 8.67 11.86 -31.46
C MET A 544 7.37 11.85 -32.27
N MET A 545 7.04 12.95 -32.96
CA MET A 545 5.90 12.99 -33.86
C MET A 545 5.95 11.95 -34.98
N GLN A 546 7.14 11.66 -35.51
CA GLN A 546 7.32 10.61 -36.51
C GLN A 546 7.04 9.23 -35.92
N SER A 547 7.55 8.97 -34.71
CA SER A 547 7.30 7.74 -33.96
C SER A 547 5.82 7.60 -33.60
N LEU A 548 5.19 8.67 -33.14
CA LEU A 548 3.77 8.76 -32.79
C LEU A 548 2.88 8.38 -33.99
N LYS A 549 3.13 8.95 -35.17
CA LYS A 549 2.41 8.62 -36.41
C LYS A 549 2.61 7.15 -36.82
N SER A 550 3.83 6.62 -36.62
CA SER A 550 4.12 5.21 -36.90
C SER A 550 3.35 4.27 -35.94
N SER A 551 3.27 4.61 -34.66
CA SER A 551 2.55 3.85 -33.63
C SER A 551 1.07 3.72 -33.93
N TYR A 552 0.49 4.73 -34.55
CA TYR A 552 -0.95 4.80 -34.86
C TYR A 552 -1.31 4.73 -36.36
N ARG A 553 -0.38 4.27 -37.22
CA ARG A 553 -0.56 4.23 -38.68
C ARG A 553 -1.85 3.55 -39.15
N ASP A 554 -2.31 2.53 -38.40
CA ASP A 554 -3.50 1.74 -38.73
C ASP A 554 -4.77 2.23 -38.03
N CYS A 555 -4.70 3.34 -37.24
CA CYS A 555 -5.79 3.92 -36.50
C CYS A 555 -6.47 5.05 -37.31
N LYS A 556 -7.80 5.16 -37.19
CA LYS A 556 -8.59 6.17 -37.91
C LYS A 556 -9.04 7.26 -36.97
N GLY A 557 -9.34 8.44 -37.51
CA GLY A 557 -9.91 9.54 -36.73
C GLY A 557 -8.91 10.27 -35.81
N LEU A 558 -7.62 10.12 -36.07
CA LEU A 558 -6.55 10.81 -35.34
C LEU A 558 -5.99 11.98 -36.14
N ILE A 559 -5.77 13.07 -35.42
CA ILE A 559 -5.17 14.31 -35.93
C ILE A 559 -3.84 14.51 -35.20
N PHE A 560 -2.77 14.77 -35.93
CA PHE A 560 -1.43 14.94 -35.40
C PHE A 560 -0.95 16.37 -35.61
N GLU A 561 -0.67 17.08 -34.52
CA GLU A 561 -0.16 18.46 -34.53
C GLU A 561 1.27 18.51 -33.99
N ASN A 562 2.24 18.80 -34.88
CA ASN A 562 3.65 18.91 -34.49
C ASN A 562 3.97 20.32 -33.98
N ILE A 563 3.39 20.67 -32.86
CA ILE A 563 3.49 21.96 -32.18
C ILE A 563 3.54 21.76 -30.66
N ALA A 564 3.93 22.80 -29.94
CA ALA A 564 3.68 22.90 -28.50
C ALA A 564 2.50 23.83 -28.23
N ILE A 565 1.91 23.73 -27.03
CA ILE A 565 0.90 24.67 -26.57
C ILE A 565 1.56 25.79 -25.76
N SER A 566 1.17 27.04 -26.07
CA SER A 566 1.59 28.25 -25.36
C SER A 566 0.46 29.29 -25.41
N ASP A 567 0.60 30.38 -24.66
CA ASP A 567 -0.42 31.45 -24.57
C ASP A 567 -0.66 32.19 -25.90
N LYS A 568 0.31 32.14 -26.80
CA LYS A 568 0.25 32.83 -28.11
C LYS A 568 1.01 32.06 -29.19
N LYS A 569 0.78 32.41 -30.43
CA LYS A 569 1.56 31.89 -31.55
C LYS A 569 2.98 32.50 -31.51
N GLU A 570 3.95 31.62 -31.25
CA GLU A 570 5.36 32.01 -31.15
C GLU A 570 6.29 30.80 -31.38
N THR A 571 7.62 31.08 -31.41
CA THR A 571 8.63 30.01 -31.38
C THR A 571 9.32 30.05 -30.03
N LYS A 572 9.27 28.94 -29.31
CA LYS A 572 10.00 28.78 -28.02
C LYS A 572 11.09 27.73 -28.11
N THR A 573 12.05 27.83 -27.18
CA THR A 573 13.10 26.83 -27.03
C THR A 573 12.64 25.75 -26.03
N LEU A 574 12.61 24.50 -26.48
CA LEU A 574 12.38 23.31 -25.65
C LEU A 574 13.74 22.68 -25.29
N TYR A 575 13.92 22.28 -24.07
CA TYR A 575 15.10 21.59 -23.53
C TYR A 575 14.83 20.09 -23.45
N ARG A 576 15.71 19.26 -24.02
CA ARG A 576 15.56 17.80 -24.04
C ARG A 576 16.90 17.08 -24.06
N VAL A 577 16.90 15.79 -23.71
CA VAL A 577 18.00 14.86 -24.01
C VAL A 577 17.55 13.95 -25.16
N GLU A 578 18.35 13.88 -26.23
CA GLU A 578 17.97 13.06 -27.40
C GLU A 578 18.04 11.56 -27.11
N PRO A 579 17.13 10.73 -27.65
CA PRO A 579 17.12 9.28 -27.41
C PRO A 579 18.43 8.57 -27.72
N GLU A 580 19.13 9.00 -28.76
CA GLU A 580 20.43 8.45 -29.15
C GLU A 580 21.51 8.72 -28.10
N VAL A 581 21.44 9.90 -27.46
CA VAL A 581 22.36 10.30 -26.37
C VAL A 581 22.07 9.47 -25.12
N ILE A 582 20.78 9.27 -24.80
CA ILE A 582 20.33 8.43 -23.68
C ILE A 582 20.90 7.01 -23.86
N LYS A 583 20.71 6.41 -25.02
CA LYS A 583 21.21 5.07 -25.34
C LYS A 583 22.73 4.98 -25.30
N LYS A 584 23.41 5.95 -25.91
CA LYS A 584 24.89 5.97 -26.01
C LYS A 584 25.56 6.07 -24.64
N HIS A 585 25.00 6.85 -23.73
CA HIS A 585 25.57 7.13 -22.40
C HIS A 585 24.90 6.33 -21.28
N GLN A 586 24.00 5.37 -21.61
CA GLN A 586 23.25 4.55 -20.66
C GLN A 586 22.54 5.39 -19.59
N LEU A 587 21.96 6.50 -20.01
CA LEU A 587 21.19 7.37 -19.12
C LEU A 587 19.81 6.76 -18.82
N PRO A 588 19.13 7.20 -17.76
CA PRO A 588 17.79 6.72 -17.42
C PRO A 588 16.79 6.89 -18.57
N ASP A 589 16.01 5.86 -18.85
CA ASP A 589 15.09 5.82 -20.00
C ASP A 589 13.98 6.87 -19.95
N TRP A 590 13.53 7.24 -18.73
CA TRP A 590 12.52 8.28 -18.52
C TRP A 590 12.91 9.66 -19.10
N LEU A 591 14.21 9.94 -19.29
CA LEU A 591 14.66 11.18 -19.95
C LEU A 591 14.14 11.37 -21.38
N LYS A 592 13.66 10.32 -22.02
CA LYS A 592 13.02 10.40 -23.35
C LYS A 592 11.75 11.26 -23.32
N GLY A 593 10.95 11.12 -22.26
CA GLY A 593 9.72 11.89 -22.05
C GLY A 593 9.99 13.31 -21.52
N MET A 594 11.12 13.53 -20.86
CA MET A 594 11.43 14.78 -20.20
C MET A 594 11.83 15.86 -21.20
N SER A 595 10.85 16.56 -21.76
CA SER A 595 11.09 17.75 -22.59
C SER A 595 10.33 18.95 -22.02
N THR A 596 11.03 20.04 -21.72
CA THR A 596 10.46 21.15 -20.94
C THR A 596 10.83 22.52 -21.49
N PHE A 597 10.00 23.52 -21.25
CA PHE A 597 10.33 24.94 -21.48
C PHE A 597 11.14 25.56 -20.33
N VAL A 598 11.27 24.88 -19.21
CA VAL A 598 11.96 25.40 -18.02
C VAL A 598 13.48 25.17 -18.14
N ASP A 599 14.25 26.26 -18.28
CA ASP A 599 15.70 26.15 -18.23
C ASP A 599 16.13 25.76 -16.81
N GLY A 600 17.07 24.82 -16.71
CA GLY A 600 17.56 24.30 -15.43
C GLY A 600 16.90 23.04 -14.91
N LYS A 601 15.71 22.66 -15.40
CA LYS A 601 15.03 21.42 -14.96
C LYS A 601 15.84 20.14 -15.25
N LEU A 602 16.72 20.18 -16.24
CA LEU A 602 17.61 19.09 -16.63
C LEU A 602 19.07 19.32 -16.18
N ASP A 603 19.34 20.12 -15.17
CA ASP A 603 20.70 20.50 -14.76
C ASP A 603 21.59 19.31 -14.37
N ASN A 604 21.05 18.25 -13.82
CA ASN A 604 21.77 17.00 -13.55
C ASN A 604 22.30 16.34 -14.84
N TYR A 605 21.73 16.68 -16.00
CA TYR A 605 22.06 16.15 -17.31
C TYR A 605 22.49 17.25 -18.29
N ARG A 606 22.82 18.44 -17.79
CA ARG A 606 23.07 19.70 -18.57
C ARG A 606 24.01 19.52 -19.76
N GLN A 607 25.04 18.68 -19.61
CA GLN A 607 26.00 18.38 -20.68
C GLN A 607 25.39 17.61 -21.88
N TYR A 608 24.22 16.98 -21.68
CA TYR A 608 23.52 16.21 -22.70
C TYR A 608 22.28 16.93 -23.23
N VAL A 609 21.94 18.10 -22.66
CA VAL A 609 20.73 18.86 -23.03
C VAL A 609 20.94 19.53 -24.39
N LYS A 610 19.96 19.27 -25.28
CA LYS A 610 19.83 19.98 -26.56
C LYS A 610 18.71 21.00 -26.47
N LYS A 611 18.94 22.18 -27.08
CA LYS A 611 17.96 23.24 -27.28
C LYS A 611 17.27 23.04 -28.63
N GLN A 612 15.96 22.85 -28.62
CA GLN A 612 15.13 22.62 -29.81
C GLN A 612 14.13 23.75 -29.96
N PRO A 613 14.17 24.56 -31.04
CA PRO A 613 13.09 25.51 -31.31
C PRO A 613 11.87 24.77 -31.79
N VAL A 614 10.70 25.10 -31.21
CA VAL A 614 9.41 24.53 -31.54
C VAL A 614 8.37 25.62 -31.79
N GLN A 615 7.42 25.36 -32.70
CA GLN A 615 6.31 26.25 -32.95
C GLN A 615 5.25 26.07 -31.87
N CYS A 616 4.77 27.17 -31.33
CA CYS A 616 3.76 27.16 -30.26
C CYS A 616 2.46 27.82 -30.75
N TYR A 617 1.35 27.30 -30.31
CA TYR A 617 0.00 27.86 -30.57
C TYR A 617 -0.86 27.77 -29.31
N PRO A 618 -1.86 28.68 -29.15
CA PRO A 618 -2.87 28.53 -28.10
C PRO A 618 -3.71 27.26 -28.28
N LEU A 619 -4.05 26.58 -27.17
CA LEU A 619 -4.87 25.36 -27.19
C LEU A 619 -6.18 25.58 -27.95
N MET A 620 -6.91 26.65 -27.61
CA MET A 620 -8.21 26.93 -28.25
C MET A 620 -8.11 27.15 -29.75
N SER A 621 -7.01 27.75 -30.25
CA SER A 621 -6.81 27.93 -31.69
C SER A 621 -6.61 26.62 -32.43
N VAL A 622 -6.01 25.61 -31.78
CA VAL A 622 -5.87 24.24 -32.30
C VAL A 622 -7.22 23.53 -32.33
N LEU A 623 -7.97 23.62 -31.25
CA LEU A 623 -9.29 23.00 -31.14
C LEU A 623 -10.29 23.58 -32.19
N GLU A 624 -10.30 24.89 -32.35
CA GLU A 624 -11.13 25.58 -33.32
C GLU A 624 -10.77 25.26 -34.78
N LYS A 625 -9.48 25.15 -35.08
CA LYS A 625 -8.96 24.73 -36.41
C LYS A 625 -9.55 23.36 -36.83
N HIS A 626 -9.65 22.43 -35.89
CA HIS A 626 -10.11 21.06 -36.16
C HIS A 626 -11.61 20.86 -35.92
N ARG A 627 -12.30 21.86 -35.40
CA ARG A 627 -13.76 21.84 -35.16
C ARG A 627 -14.26 20.58 -34.45
N LEU A 628 -13.55 20.19 -33.37
CA LEU A 628 -13.98 19.05 -32.55
C LEU A 628 -15.39 19.32 -32.00
N PRO A 629 -16.32 18.36 -32.13
CA PRO A 629 -17.69 18.55 -31.63
C PRO A 629 -17.74 18.51 -30.07
N CYS A 630 -16.86 17.77 -29.45
CA CYS A 630 -16.70 17.66 -27.99
C CYS A 630 -15.34 17.10 -27.65
N ILE A 631 -14.96 17.17 -26.38
CA ILE A 631 -13.82 16.50 -25.78
C ILE A 631 -14.34 15.65 -24.63
N ASP A 632 -14.13 14.34 -24.68
CA ASP A 632 -14.49 13.43 -23.61
C ASP A 632 -13.34 13.26 -22.62
N VAL A 633 -12.11 13.21 -23.13
CA VAL A 633 -10.88 13.08 -22.32
C VAL A 633 -9.89 14.15 -22.73
N LEU A 634 -9.38 14.88 -21.74
CA LEU A 634 -8.25 15.79 -21.88
C LEU A 634 -7.07 15.24 -21.08
N GLN A 635 -5.99 14.88 -21.78
CA GLN A 635 -4.73 14.46 -21.21
C GLN A 635 -3.69 15.57 -21.38
N ILE A 636 -3.06 15.99 -20.29
CA ILE A 636 -2.01 17.02 -20.29
C ILE A 636 -0.79 16.46 -19.55
N ASP A 637 0.35 16.43 -20.25
CA ASP A 637 1.64 16.05 -19.70
C ASP A 637 2.71 16.83 -20.46
N THR A 638 3.13 17.95 -19.90
CA THR A 638 4.01 18.94 -20.58
C THR A 638 5.22 19.35 -19.75
N GLU A 639 5.50 18.54 -18.71
CA GLU A 639 6.73 18.66 -17.91
C GLU A 639 6.95 20.06 -17.31
N GLY A 640 5.89 20.57 -16.65
CA GLY A 640 5.89 21.83 -15.91
C GLY A 640 5.26 23.02 -16.64
N PHE A 641 4.53 22.78 -17.74
CA PHE A 641 3.70 23.78 -18.39
C PHE A 641 2.20 23.48 -18.31
N ASP A 642 1.85 22.44 -17.55
CA ASP A 642 0.57 21.75 -17.51
C ASP A 642 -0.58 22.68 -17.11
N TYR A 643 -0.44 23.41 -16.00
CA TYR A 643 -1.45 24.38 -15.59
C TYR A 643 -1.65 25.50 -16.64
N LYS A 644 -0.58 25.93 -17.30
CA LYS A 644 -0.66 26.97 -18.37
C LYS A 644 -1.39 26.48 -19.62
N VAL A 645 -1.35 25.17 -19.88
CA VAL A 645 -2.16 24.52 -20.92
C VAL A 645 -3.60 24.42 -20.47
N PHE A 646 -3.83 23.89 -19.26
CA PHE A 646 -5.16 23.65 -18.68
C PHE A 646 -6.01 24.93 -18.65
N LYS A 647 -5.47 26.03 -18.13
CA LYS A 647 -6.20 27.30 -17.99
C LYS A 647 -6.63 27.94 -19.32
N GLN A 648 -6.14 27.45 -20.47
CA GLN A 648 -6.56 27.93 -21.79
C GLN A 648 -7.86 27.27 -22.27
N LEU A 649 -8.30 26.18 -21.60
CA LEU A 649 -9.53 25.52 -21.99
C LEU A 649 -10.76 26.39 -21.71
N ASP A 650 -11.55 26.66 -22.73
CA ASP A 650 -12.84 27.33 -22.58
C ASP A 650 -13.93 26.33 -22.20
N PHE A 651 -14.21 26.22 -20.89
CA PHE A 651 -15.20 25.30 -20.35
C PHE A 651 -16.66 25.61 -20.79
N SER A 652 -16.89 26.78 -21.36
CA SER A 652 -18.21 27.07 -21.97
C SER A 652 -18.40 26.37 -23.32
N LYS A 653 -17.30 26.08 -24.02
CA LYS A 653 -17.30 25.36 -25.31
C LYS A 653 -17.01 23.87 -25.16
N TYR A 654 -16.03 23.53 -24.33
CA TYR A 654 -15.56 22.16 -24.13
C TYR A 654 -15.57 21.81 -22.66
N ARG A 655 -16.29 20.78 -22.29
CA ARG A 655 -16.34 20.28 -20.92
C ARG A 655 -16.01 18.79 -20.93
N PRO A 656 -14.71 18.43 -20.82
CA PRO A 656 -14.30 17.03 -20.82
C PRO A 656 -15.00 16.20 -19.75
N SER A 657 -15.35 14.96 -20.04
CA SER A 657 -15.87 14.02 -19.05
C SER A 657 -14.80 13.64 -18.02
N ALA A 658 -13.55 13.54 -18.47
CA ALA A 658 -12.38 13.28 -17.62
C ALA A 658 -11.18 14.14 -18.06
N ILE A 659 -10.40 14.59 -17.08
CA ILE A 659 -9.14 15.31 -17.28
C ILE A 659 -8.07 14.55 -16.49
N ASN A 660 -6.96 14.23 -17.14
CA ASN A 660 -5.75 13.75 -16.49
C ASN A 660 -4.63 14.77 -16.75
N ILE A 661 -4.03 15.27 -15.70
CA ILE A 661 -3.03 16.33 -15.78
C ILE A 661 -1.86 16.05 -14.84
N GLU A 662 -0.62 16.13 -15.36
CA GLU A 662 0.57 16.02 -14.53
C GLU A 662 0.65 17.20 -13.55
N VAL A 663 0.89 16.90 -12.25
CA VAL A 663 0.92 17.91 -11.19
C VAL A 663 2.23 17.92 -10.39
N VAL A 664 3.09 16.94 -10.60
CA VAL A 664 4.35 16.83 -9.83
C VAL A 664 5.29 18.04 -10.09
N ASN A 665 5.15 18.66 -11.23
CA ASN A 665 5.98 19.76 -11.69
C ASN A 665 5.35 21.15 -11.51
N LEU A 666 4.17 21.25 -10.90
CA LEU A 666 3.49 22.52 -10.68
C LEU A 666 4.04 23.24 -9.45
N GLU A 667 4.10 24.57 -9.54
CA GLU A 667 4.31 25.40 -8.36
C GLU A 667 3.09 25.35 -7.45
N ALA A 668 3.28 25.56 -6.14
CA ALA A 668 2.20 25.43 -5.15
C ALA A 668 0.98 26.32 -5.48
N GLU A 669 1.21 27.54 -5.95
CA GLU A 669 0.14 28.47 -6.36
C GLU A 669 -0.63 27.95 -7.59
N GLU A 670 0.08 27.39 -8.58
CA GLU A 670 -0.55 26.80 -9.78
C GLU A 670 -1.38 25.57 -9.41
N PHE A 671 -0.90 24.77 -8.46
CA PHE A 671 -1.62 23.60 -7.96
C PHE A 671 -2.91 23.98 -7.22
N ASP A 672 -2.88 25.01 -6.37
CA ASP A 672 -4.06 25.50 -5.66
C ASP A 672 -5.09 26.13 -6.61
N LEU A 673 -4.62 26.87 -7.63
CA LEU A 673 -5.49 27.43 -8.66
C LEU A 673 -6.13 26.34 -9.52
N LEU A 674 -5.38 25.29 -9.89
CA LEU A 674 -5.91 24.15 -10.64
C LEU A 674 -7.07 23.46 -9.87
N GLN A 675 -6.84 23.18 -8.59
CA GLN A 675 -7.87 22.56 -7.75
C GLN A 675 -9.13 23.42 -7.64
N SER A 676 -8.95 24.71 -7.43
CA SER A 676 -10.06 25.67 -7.34
C SER A 676 -10.84 25.75 -8.64
N GLU A 677 -10.16 25.80 -9.78
CA GLU A 677 -10.81 25.85 -11.09
C GLU A 677 -11.56 24.55 -11.40
N LEU A 678 -10.93 23.39 -11.17
CA LEU A 678 -11.60 22.09 -11.36
C LEU A 678 -12.88 21.98 -10.53
N LEU A 679 -12.84 22.37 -9.25
CA LEU A 679 -14.04 22.35 -8.41
C LEU A 679 -15.12 23.30 -8.93
N ASN A 680 -14.75 24.53 -9.31
CA ASN A 680 -15.68 25.53 -9.85
C ASN A 680 -16.32 25.08 -11.16
N GLN A 681 -15.62 24.28 -11.97
CA GLN A 681 -16.13 23.70 -13.22
C GLN A 681 -16.92 22.40 -12.99
N GLY A 682 -17.11 21.97 -11.74
CA GLY A 682 -17.93 20.82 -11.39
C GLY A 682 -17.20 19.48 -11.52
N TYR A 683 -15.88 19.47 -11.29
CA TYR A 683 -15.11 18.23 -11.27
C TYR A 683 -14.86 17.75 -9.84
N VAL A 684 -14.94 16.45 -9.66
CA VAL A 684 -14.39 15.72 -8.51
C VAL A 684 -13.03 15.22 -8.92
N PHE A 685 -12.02 15.42 -8.08
CA PHE A 685 -10.64 15.11 -8.44
C PHE A 685 -9.83 14.59 -7.24
N TYR A 686 -8.79 13.84 -7.55
CA TYR A 686 -7.82 13.32 -6.58
C TYR A 686 -6.46 13.13 -7.24
N ARG A 687 -5.41 13.17 -6.42
CA ARG A 687 -4.06 12.93 -6.89
C ARG A 687 -3.77 11.42 -6.96
N TYR A 688 -3.25 10.98 -8.09
CA TYR A 688 -2.79 9.63 -8.32
C TYR A 688 -1.35 9.65 -8.85
N GLU A 689 -0.39 9.25 -8.04
CA GLU A 689 1.04 9.30 -8.34
C GLU A 689 1.53 10.70 -8.74
N MET A 690 1.89 10.91 -9.99
CA MET A 690 2.37 12.20 -10.52
C MET A 690 1.24 13.05 -11.09
N ASP A 691 0.06 12.48 -11.29
CA ASP A 691 -1.07 13.10 -11.97
C ASP A 691 -2.18 13.50 -11.01
N MET A 692 -3.05 14.38 -11.45
CA MET A 692 -4.37 14.63 -10.92
C MET A 692 -5.41 14.12 -11.91
N ILE A 693 -6.25 13.22 -11.44
CA ILE A 693 -7.40 12.71 -12.20
C ILE A 693 -8.62 13.51 -11.76
N ALA A 694 -9.32 14.11 -12.71
CA ALA A 694 -10.55 14.86 -12.48
C ALA A 694 -11.70 14.31 -13.34
N VAL A 695 -12.85 14.09 -12.73
CA VAL A 695 -14.03 13.55 -13.39
C VAL A 695 -15.20 14.51 -13.20
N HIS A 696 -15.86 14.87 -14.28
CA HIS A 696 -16.99 15.78 -14.21
C HIS A 696 -18.20 15.13 -13.53
N THR A 697 -18.85 15.87 -12.63
CA THR A 697 -19.97 15.36 -11.82
C THR A 697 -21.16 14.84 -12.64
N SER A 698 -21.29 15.21 -13.90
CA SER A 698 -22.33 14.65 -14.79
C SER A 698 -22.19 13.16 -15.08
N LEU A 699 -21.01 12.57 -14.83
CA LEU A 699 -20.81 11.13 -14.96
C LEU A 699 -21.31 10.35 -13.74
N TYR A 700 -21.47 11.01 -12.61
CA TYR A 700 -22.05 10.38 -11.43
C TYR A 700 -23.56 10.23 -11.62
N LYS A 701 -24.13 9.16 -11.09
CA LYS A 701 -25.57 9.11 -10.93
C LYS A 701 -25.98 10.29 -10.05
N GLN A 702 -26.77 11.19 -10.60
CA GLN A 702 -27.56 12.02 -9.75
C GLN A 702 -28.41 11.07 -8.92
N ALA A 703 -28.35 11.18 -7.60
CA ALA A 703 -29.29 10.51 -6.74
C ALA A 703 -30.67 10.86 -7.30
N GLN A 704 -31.28 9.92 -8.00
CA GLN A 704 -32.68 10.06 -8.39
C GLN A 704 -33.40 10.05 -7.07
N THR A 705 -33.77 11.20 -6.60
CA THR A 705 -34.92 11.38 -5.72
C THR A 705 -36.09 10.76 -6.47
N GLU A 706 -36.26 9.45 -6.34
CA GLU A 706 -37.56 8.84 -6.58
C GLU A 706 -38.48 9.42 -5.51
N ALA A 707 -39.35 10.34 -5.99
CA ALA A 707 -40.43 10.93 -5.23
C ALA A 707 -41.51 9.88 -4.89
#